data_3919e450180d98bbb5276284ae42369f
#
_entry.id   3919e450180d98bbb5276284ae42369f
#
_cell.length_a   1.000
_cell.length_b   1.000
_cell.length_c   1.000
_cell.angle_alpha   90.00
_cell.angle_beta   90.00
_cell.angle_gamma   90.00
#
_symmetry.space_group_name_H-M   'P 1'
#
loop_
_entity.id
_entity.type
_entity.pdbx_description
1 polymer ?
#
loop_
_entity_poly.entity_id
_entity_poly.type
_entity_poly.pdbx_seq_one_letter_code
_entity_poly.pdbx_strand_id
1 'polypeptide(L)'
;KGGDQEGGSKAEKSLHDFAAEYAKSNRSTCKGCEQKIEKGHIRISKKMVNPEKPQLGMIDNWHHLACFVNRRADLGFLPTFSASQLLGFGLLNTEDKETLKKQLPAVKDNGKRKGDEVDSNVISKKKPKKEKEKQSKQEKQLKEQTELIWNIRDELKKACSINDLKELLIANKQEVPSGESAILDRVADGMGFGALLPCEECKGQFVFRGDAYYCTGDITAWTKCVAKTQAPNRKEWTIPKEFREITYLKKFKFKRQDRIFAPEAASSNSAPAPTVCAPVTENSAAPADKPLGNMKVVTLGRLSKNKDEIKSAIEELGGKVTASVNKANLCISTQKEVEKMSKKMEEAKEAQVRVVSEEFLQDIKSSSKSFEELLSLHALSPWGSEVKQEHKEVSIGGRSSGHSNTKSTGKNKDEQGTSKSEKTMKLTVKGGAAVDPDSGLEDSAHVFEKGGKIFSATLGLVDIVKGTNSYYKLQLLEDDKEIRYWVFRSWGRVGTVIGSNKLEQMPSKEEAIEHFLNLYEDKTGNSWHSTNFTKYPKKFYPLEIDYGQDEEAVKKLTVSAGTKSKLPKPVQDLIKMIFDVESMKKAMVEFEIDLQKMPLGKLSKRQIQSAYSILNDVQQAVSNGGTDSQILDLSNRFYTLIPHDFGMKKPPLLNNLEYITSKVEMLDNLLDIEVAYSLLRSGGQDGDKDPIDVNYEKLKTDIKVVDKNSEEAKIIKQYVKNTHASTHNAYDLKVLEVFKIEREGESQRYKPFKELHNRQLLWHGSRTTNFAGILSQGLRIAPPEAPVTGYMFGKGIYFADMVSKSANYCHTSQNDSVGLILLGEVALGNMYEMKNASHITKVPKGKHSVKGLGKTAPDPSATISLDGVDVPLGKGIPSGVSNTCLLYNEYIVYDVAQVNLKYLLKLKFNYKTSLW
;
A
#
# COMPACT_ATOMS: atom_id res chain seq x y z
N LYS A 1 66.53 -41.65 -31.02
CA LYS A 1 67.20 -41.55 -29.71
C LYS A 1 66.62 -40.38 -28.97
N GLY A 2 66.05 -40.70 -27.77
CA GLY A 2 65.80 -39.76 -26.75
C GLY A 2 64.46 -39.02 -26.91
N GLY A 3 63.44 -39.46 -26.38
CA GLY A 3 62.30 -39.36 -25.73
C GLY A 3 62.30 -38.31 -24.54
N ASP A 4 61.36 -37.51 -24.43
CA ASP A 4 60.91 -37.06 -23.16
C ASP A 4 59.42 -36.71 -23.31
N GLN A 5 58.61 -37.36 -22.53
CA GLN A 5 57.17 -37.14 -22.36
C GLN A 5 57.00 -36.05 -21.32
N GLU A 6 56.49 -34.88 -21.72
CA GLU A 6 55.87 -33.97 -20.80
C GLU A 6 54.36 -34.11 -20.86
N GLY A 7 53.81 -34.65 -19.78
CA GLY A 7 52.37 -34.71 -19.53
C GLY A 7 51.77 -33.34 -19.33
N GLY A 8 51.20 -32.76 -20.38
CA GLY A 8 50.42 -31.54 -20.31
C GLY A 8 49.10 -31.78 -19.60
N SER A 9 48.97 -31.29 -18.36
CA SER A 9 47.67 -31.21 -17.66
C SER A 9 46.74 -30.28 -18.45
N LYS A 10 45.62 -30.82 -18.96
CA LYS A 10 44.56 -30.05 -19.59
C LYS A 10 44.06 -28.97 -18.59
N ALA A 11 44.37 -27.73 -18.86
CA ALA A 11 43.84 -26.58 -18.08
C ALA A 11 42.30 -26.63 -18.08
N GLU A 12 41.73 -26.83 -16.90
CA GLU A 12 40.28 -26.75 -16.69
C GLU A 12 39.77 -25.37 -17.06
N LYS A 13 38.70 -25.28 -17.86
CA LYS A 13 38.10 -24.02 -18.26
C LYS A 13 37.62 -23.23 -17.02
N SER A 14 37.98 -21.96 -16.90
CA SER A 14 37.56 -21.08 -15.80
C SER A 14 36.05 -20.80 -15.81
N LEU A 15 35.47 -20.73 -14.61
CA LEU A 15 34.04 -20.39 -14.40
C LEU A 15 33.88 -18.88 -14.39
N HIS A 16 33.26 -18.29 -15.44
CA HIS A 16 33.13 -16.84 -15.59
C HIS A 16 32.26 -16.16 -14.55
N ASP A 17 31.36 -16.90 -13.87
CA ASP A 17 30.43 -16.36 -12.87
C ASP A 17 30.99 -16.38 -11.43
N PHE A 18 32.14 -17.02 -11.21
CA PHE A 18 32.72 -17.17 -9.90
C PHE A 18 34.17 -16.70 -9.87
N ALA A 19 34.50 -15.89 -8.89
CA ALA A 19 35.86 -15.39 -8.71
C ALA A 19 36.32 -15.52 -7.26
N ALA A 20 37.63 -15.67 -7.06
CA ALA A 20 38.27 -15.66 -5.76
C ALA A 20 39.39 -14.62 -5.75
N GLU A 21 39.40 -13.77 -4.73
CA GLU A 21 40.47 -12.75 -4.54
C GLU A 21 40.62 -12.40 -3.05
N TYR A 22 41.70 -11.68 -2.72
CA TYR A 22 41.83 -11.06 -1.41
C TYR A 22 41.04 -9.74 -1.34
N ALA A 23 40.32 -9.53 -0.24
CA ALA A 23 39.58 -8.29 -0.02
C ALA A 23 40.53 -7.08 0.01
N LYS A 24 40.31 -6.13 -0.89
CA LYS A 24 41.17 -4.94 -1.03
C LYS A 24 40.97 -3.90 0.06
N SER A 25 39.82 -3.96 0.77
CA SER A 25 39.47 -3.05 1.86
C SER A 25 38.36 -3.66 2.74
N ASN A 26 38.10 -3.12 3.92
CA ASN A 26 37.02 -3.54 4.85
C ASN A 26 35.63 -3.06 4.42
N ARG A 27 35.42 -2.63 3.15
CA ARG A 27 34.14 -2.07 2.70
C ARG A 27 33.13 -3.12 2.25
N SER A 28 33.59 -4.26 1.76
CA SER A 28 32.69 -5.32 1.25
C SER A 28 31.97 -6.05 2.37
N THR A 29 30.68 -6.28 2.17
CA THR A 29 29.83 -7.03 3.10
C THR A 29 29.54 -8.39 2.51
N CYS A 30 29.70 -9.43 3.30
CA CYS A 30 29.39 -10.82 2.89
C CYS A 30 27.88 -10.97 2.68
N LYS A 31 27.46 -11.46 1.51
CA LYS A 31 26.05 -11.71 1.18
C LYS A 31 25.47 -12.97 1.85
N GLY A 32 26.32 -13.73 2.56
CA GLY A 32 25.86 -14.91 3.31
C GLY A 32 25.56 -14.63 4.78
N CYS A 33 26.39 -13.83 5.46
CA CYS A 33 26.25 -13.53 6.90
C CYS A 33 26.08 -12.03 7.20
N GLU A 34 26.05 -11.17 6.17
CA GLU A 34 25.91 -9.71 6.26
C GLU A 34 26.99 -8.99 7.10
N GLN A 35 28.07 -9.69 7.45
CA GLN A 35 29.22 -9.11 8.14
C GLN A 35 30.25 -8.59 7.13
N LYS A 36 31.09 -7.68 7.57
CA LYS A 36 32.18 -7.14 6.74
C LYS A 36 33.25 -8.19 6.50
N ILE A 37 33.80 -8.18 5.28
CA ILE A 37 34.95 -8.99 4.90
C ILE A 37 36.20 -8.15 5.12
N GLU A 38 37.06 -8.57 6.03
CA GLU A 38 38.27 -7.82 6.38
C GLU A 38 39.30 -7.81 5.25
N LYS A 39 40.07 -6.72 5.17
CA LYS A 39 41.14 -6.57 4.17
C LYS A 39 42.15 -7.71 4.30
N GLY A 40 42.54 -8.30 3.17
CA GLY A 40 43.48 -9.38 3.11
C GLY A 40 42.91 -10.78 3.29
N HIS A 41 41.62 -10.93 3.70
CA HIS A 41 40.97 -12.20 3.75
C HIS A 41 40.46 -12.65 2.37
N ILE A 42 40.45 -13.97 2.14
CA ILE A 42 39.91 -14.55 0.90
C ILE A 42 38.41 -14.32 0.87
N ARG A 43 37.93 -13.83 -0.28
CA ARG A 43 36.50 -13.72 -0.58
C ARG A 43 36.19 -14.38 -1.92
N ILE A 44 35.03 -14.98 -2.00
CA ILE A 44 34.55 -15.61 -3.24
C ILE A 44 33.30 -14.88 -3.71
N SER A 45 33.26 -14.53 -4.99
CA SER A 45 32.07 -13.90 -5.58
C SER A 45 31.25 -14.87 -6.42
N LYS A 46 29.94 -14.64 -6.44
CA LYS A 46 29.03 -15.06 -7.49
C LYS A 46 28.54 -13.82 -8.22
N LYS A 47 28.67 -13.78 -9.53
CA LYS A 47 28.09 -12.72 -10.36
C LYS A 47 26.58 -12.90 -10.44
N MET A 48 25.84 -11.88 -10.06
CA MET A 48 24.38 -11.84 -10.09
C MET A 48 23.89 -10.46 -10.54
N VAL A 49 22.73 -10.41 -11.17
CA VAL A 49 22.09 -9.12 -11.46
C VAL A 49 21.64 -8.52 -10.14
N ASN A 50 21.94 -7.24 -9.91
CA ASN A 50 21.44 -6.55 -8.72
C ASN A 50 19.93 -6.34 -8.84
N PRO A 51 19.11 -6.94 -7.97
CA PRO A 51 17.66 -6.81 -8.04
C PRO A 51 17.17 -5.37 -7.77
N GLU A 52 17.95 -4.59 -7.01
CA GLU A 52 17.62 -3.19 -6.71
C GLU A 52 18.03 -2.22 -7.82
N LYS A 53 19.05 -2.59 -8.60
CA LYS A 53 19.61 -1.76 -9.69
C LYS A 53 19.99 -2.61 -10.90
N PRO A 54 19.01 -3.14 -11.63
CA PRO A 54 19.27 -3.99 -12.81
C PRO A 54 20.11 -3.33 -13.90
N GLN A 55 20.11 -2.00 -13.90
CA GLN A 55 20.86 -1.17 -14.88
C GLN A 55 22.39 -1.28 -14.74
N LEU A 56 22.88 -1.72 -13.59
CA LEU A 56 24.33 -1.91 -13.34
C LEU A 56 24.87 -3.23 -13.89
N GLY A 57 24.01 -4.07 -14.51
CA GLY A 57 24.40 -5.37 -15.05
C GLY A 57 24.75 -6.38 -13.96
N MET A 58 25.64 -7.30 -14.31
CA MET A 58 26.12 -8.34 -13.39
C MET A 58 27.15 -7.76 -12.42
N ILE A 59 26.85 -7.86 -11.13
CA ILE A 59 27.75 -7.44 -10.05
C ILE A 59 28.27 -8.61 -9.25
N ASP A 60 29.47 -8.48 -8.69
CA ASP A 60 30.08 -9.47 -7.83
C ASP A 60 29.46 -9.44 -6.43
N ASN A 61 28.73 -10.49 -6.06
CA ASN A 61 28.23 -10.71 -4.70
C ASN A 61 29.26 -11.48 -3.88
N TRP A 62 29.98 -10.78 -3.03
CA TRP A 62 31.09 -11.33 -2.25
C TRP A 62 30.64 -12.08 -1.00
N HIS A 63 31.32 -13.18 -0.69
CA HIS A 63 31.11 -14.05 0.46
C HIS A 63 32.42 -14.37 1.15
N HIS A 64 32.40 -14.56 2.47
CA HIS A 64 33.49 -15.26 3.16
C HIS A 64 33.60 -16.68 2.62
N LEU A 65 34.81 -17.25 2.67
CA LEU A 65 35.03 -18.62 2.21
C LEU A 65 34.05 -19.61 2.86
N ALA A 66 33.93 -19.60 4.19
CA ALA A 66 33.01 -20.49 4.91
C ALA A 66 31.53 -20.26 4.51
N CYS A 67 31.11 -19.00 4.34
CA CYS A 67 29.74 -18.67 3.92
C CYS A 67 29.45 -19.13 2.48
N PHE A 68 30.44 -19.07 1.60
CA PHE A 68 30.33 -19.57 0.24
C PHE A 68 30.24 -21.11 0.21
N VAL A 69 31.08 -21.80 0.97
CA VAL A 69 31.08 -23.27 1.09
C VAL A 69 29.72 -23.79 1.60
N ASN A 70 29.18 -23.15 2.65
CA ASN A 70 27.89 -23.54 3.23
C ASN A 70 26.70 -23.31 2.28
N ARG A 71 26.84 -22.38 1.33
CA ARG A 71 25.79 -22.04 0.37
C ARG A 71 26.15 -22.42 -1.07
N ARG A 72 27.14 -23.32 -1.26
CA ARG A 72 27.65 -23.65 -2.60
C ARG A 72 26.54 -24.13 -3.56
N ALA A 73 25.61 -24.92 -3.06
CA ALA A 73 24.49 -25.43 -3.84
C ALA A 73 23.51 -24.32 -4.24
N ASP A 74 23.12 -23.45 -3.30
CA ASP A 74 22.22 -22.32 -3.52
C ASP A 74 22.79 -21.28 -4.48
N LEU A 75 24.11 -21.12 -4.46
CA LEU A 75 24.85 -20.23 -5.35
C LEU A 75 25.10 -20.84 -6.74
N GLY A 76 24.72 -22.11 -6.94
CA GLY A 76 24.89 -22.80 -8.20
C GLY A 76 26.34 -23.22 -8.49
N PHE A 77 27.19 -23.35 -7.46
CA PHE A 77 28.52 -23.92 -7.58
C PHE A 77 28.40 -25.44 -7.50
N LEU A 78 28.34 -26.10 -8.66
CA LEU A 78 28.04 -27.55 -8.77
C LEU A 78 29.09 -28.41 -8.06
N PRO A 79 28.73 -29.62 -7.60
CA PRO A 79 29.67 -30.55 -7.01
C PRO A 79 30.84 -30.95 -7.95
N THR A 80 30.64 -30.88 -9.25
CA THR A 80 31.64 -31.16 -10.29
C THR A 80 32.60 -29.99 -10.52
N PHE A 81 32.32 -28.79 -9.99
CA PHE A 81 33.21 -27.65 -10.13
C PHE A 81 34.38 -27.75 -9.15
N SER A 82 35.56 -27.39 -9.62
CA SER A 82 36.81 -27.38 -8.87
C SER A 82 37.15 -25.95 -8.43
N ALA A 83 37.78 -25.82 -7.26
CA ALA A 83 38.29 -24.54 -6.79
C ALA A 83 39.30 -23.92 -7.78
N SER A 84 40.00 -24.69 -8.55
CA SER A 84 40.97 -24.24 -9.58
C SER A 84 40.31 -23.54 -10.77
N GLN A 85 39.00 -23.69 -10.93
CA GLN A 85 38.21 -23.03 -11.99
C GLN A 85 37.72 -21.64 -11.61
N LEU A 86 37.88 -21.23 -10.34
CA LEU A 86 37.51 -19.85 -9.91
C LEU A 86 38.41 -18.83 -10.59
N LEU A 87 37.80 -17.76 -11.15
CA LEU A 87 38.55 -16.64 -11.69
C LEU A 87 39.43 -16.01 -10.58
N GLY A 88 40.69 -15.79 -10.85
CA GLY A 88 41.65 -15.24 -9.88
C GLY A 88 42.29 -16.29 -8.93
N PHE A 89 41.89 -17.55 -8.98
CA PHE A 89 42.49 -18.62 -8.17
C PHE A 89 44.02 -18.66 -8.32
N GLY A 90 44.54 -18.48 -9.56
CA GLY A 90 45.98 -18.49 -9.84
C GLY A 90 46.77 -17.40 -9.11
N LEU A 91 46.11 -16.31 -8.69
CA LEU A 91 46.72 -15.16 -8.01
C LEU A 91 46.78 -15.30 -6.49
N LEU A 92 46.22 -16.37 -5.92
CA LEU A 92 46.26 -16.61 -4.48
C LEU A 92 47.59 -17.29 -4.11
N ASN A 93 47.96 -17.16 -2.83
CA ASN A 93 49.18 -17.85 -2.31
C ASN A 93 48.95 -19.39 -2.26
N THR A 94 49.98 -20.16 -2.04
CA THR A 94 49.92 -21.63 -2.10
C THR A 94 49.08 -22.21 -0.98
N GLU A 95 49.15 -21.70 0.22
CA GLU A 95 48.40 -22.17 1.38
C GLU A 95 46.88 -21.97 1.20
N ASP A 96 46.49 -20.83 0.69
CA ASP A 96 45.10 -20.45 0.43
C ASP A 96 44.52 -21.26 -0.76
N LYS A 97 45.32 -21.55 -1.77
CA LYS A 97 44.97 -22.48 -2.87
C LYS A 97 44.65 -23.88 -2.37
N GLU A 98 45.46 -24.40 -1.44
CA GLU A 98 45.22 -25.69 -0.83
C GLU A 98 43.97 -25.72 0.05
N THR A 99 43.77 -24.65 0.83
CA THR A 99 42.56 -24.46 1.65
C THR A 99 41.32 -24.45 0.79
N LEU A 100 41.32 -23.70 -0.31
CA LEU A 100 40.21 -23.68 -1.25
C LEU A 100 39.92 -25.02 -1.91
N LYS A 101 40.95 -25.75 -2.34
CA LYS A 101 40.80 -27.12 -2.89
C LYS A 101 40.23 -28.08 -1.87
N LYS A 102 40.62 -27.98 -0.61
CA LYS A 102 40.14 -28.84 0.47
C LYS A 102 38.66 -28.55 0.83
N GLN A 103 38.25 -27.27 0.83
CA GLN A 103 36.88 -26.85 1.19
C GLN A 103 35.90 -26.92 0.01
N LEU A 104 36.38 -26.86 -1.22
CA LEU A 104 35.57 -26.97 -2.45
C LEU A 104 36.09 -28.14 -3.33
N PRO A 105 36.03 -29.40 -2.84
CA PRO A 105 36.45 -30.54 -3.61
C PRO A 105 35.51 -30.79 -4.79
N ALA A 106 36.09 -31.12 -5.96
CA ALA A 106 35.33 -31.59 -7.12
C ALA A 106 35.07 -33.09 -6.99
N VAL A 107 33.82 -33.50 -7.09
CA VAL A 107 33.46 -34.93 -7.12
C VAL A 107 33.58 -35.37 -8.57
N LYS A 108 34.54 -36.29 -8.83
CA LYS A 108 34.68 -36.98 -10.13
C LYS A 108 33.51 -37.94 -10.30
N ASP A 109 32.80 -37.81 -11.40
CA ASP A 109 31.75 -38.74 -11.81
C ASP A 109 32.39 -40.05 -12.26
N ASN A 110 32.59 -41.00 -11.33
CA ASN A 110 33.05 -42.34 -11.62
C ASN A 110 31.83 -43.21 -11.92
N GLY A 111 31.65 -43.49 -13.22
CA GLY A 111 30.68 -44.50 -13.67
C GLY A 111 30.92 -45.90 -13.12
N LYS A 112 29.85 -46.54 -12.68
CA LYS A 112 29.56 -47.95 -12.48
C LYS A 112 30.36 -48.74 -11.44
N ARG A 113 29.70 -49.19 -10.37
CA ARG A 113 29.65 -50.55 -9.89
C ARG A 113 28.34 -50.89 -9.18
N LYS A 114 27.91 -52.15 -9.40
CA LYS A 114 26.70 -52.83 -8.93
C LYS A 114 26.79 -53.23 -7.45
N GLY A 115 25.57 -53.26 -6.83
CA GLY A 115 25.19 -54.23 -5.80
C GLY A 115 25.29 -53.70 -4.36
N ASP A 116 24.24 -53.48 -3.69
CA ASP A 116 23.45 -54.39 -2.84
C ASP A 116 22.32 -53.58 -2.15
N GLU A 117 21.23 -54.26 -1.96
CA GLU A 117 19.96 -53.86 -1.40
C GLU A 117 20.06 -53.48 0.08
N VAL A 118 19.39 -52.39 0.49
CA VAL A 118 18.55 -52.38 1.69
C VAL A 118 17.43 -51.34 1.48
N ASP A 119 16.25 -51.83 1.72
CA ASP A 119 14.91 -51.27 1.63
C ASP A 119 14.69 -50.01 2.43
N SER A 120 14.12 -48.98 1.81
CA SER A 120 13.16 -48.07 2.44
C SER A 120 12.46 -47.22 1.38
N ASN A 121 11.14 -47.39 1.32
CA ASN A 121 10.19 -46.74 0.46
C ASN A 121 10.26 -45.19 0.49
N VAL A 122 10.66 -44.55 -0.62
CA VAL A 122 10.22 -43.24 -1.00
C VAL A 122 9.99 -43.23 -2.51
N ILE A 123 8.78 -43.02 -2.92
CA ILE A 123 8.33 -42.99 -4.30
C ILE A 123 8.91 -41.75 -5.00
N SER A 124 9.99 -41.91 -5.73
CA SER A 124 10.45 -40.91 -6.70
C SER A 124 9.99 -41.31 -8.11
N LYS A 125 9.12 -40.55 -8.70
CA LYS A 125 8.65 -40.72 -10.07
C LYS A 125 9.83 -40.55 -11.03
N LYS A 126 10.25 -41.66 -11.68
CA LYS A 126 11.20 -41.69 -12.81
C LYS A 126 10.58 -40.97 -14.00
N LYS A 127 11.19 -39.85 -14.45
CA LYS A 127 10.89 -39.23 -15.75
C LYS A 127 11.30 -40.14 -16.91
N PRO A 128 10.49 -40.24 -17.97
CA PRO A 128 10.75 -41.19 -19.07
C PRO A 128 11.96 -40.74 -19.93
N LYS A 129 12.67 -41.72 -20.46
CA LYS A 129 13.91 -41.62 -21.28
C LYS A 129 13.81 -40.61 -22.46
N LYS A 130 12.61 -40.36 -22.98
CA LYS A 130 12.32 -39.37 -24.05
C LYS A 130 12.48 -37.89 -23.62
N GLU A 131 12.38 -37.59 -22.32
CA GLU A 131 12.55 -36.18 -21.83
C GLU A 131 14.05 -35.83 -21.71
N LYS A 132 14.92 -36.77 -21.34
CA LYS A 132 16.38 -36.55 -21.28
C LYS A 132 17.00 -36.30 -22.64
N GLU A 133 16.52 -36.98 -23.69
CA GLU A 133 16.99 -36.77 -25.06
C GLU A 133 16.48 -35.42 -25.64
N LYS A 134 15.27 -35.01 -25.27
CA LYS A 134 14.75 -33.66 -25.63
C LYS A 134 15.53 -32.54 -24.96
N GLN A 135 15.88 -32.68 -23.68
CA GLN A 135 16.66 -31.67 -22.93
C GLN A 135 18.07 -31.50 -23.49
N SER A 136 18.79 -32.62 -23.80
CA SER A 136 20.14 -32.55 -24.37
C SER A 136 20.15 -31.94 -25.77
N LYS A 137 19.10 -32.16 -26.56
CA LYS A 137 18.94 -31.60 -27.89
C LYS A 137 18.66 -30.09 -27.85
N GLN A 138 17.86 -29.64 -26.87
CA GLN A 138 17.55 -28.27 -26.66
C GLN A 138 18.74 -27.46 -26.12
N GLU A 139 19.52 -28.03 -25.22
CA GLU A 139 20.77 -27.41 -24.73
C GLU A 139 21.80 -27.23 -25.85
N LYS A 140 21.91 -28.21 -26.76
CA LYS A 140 22.78 -28.10 -27.94
C LYS A 140 22.33 -26.98 -28.86
N GLN A 141 21.05 -26.88 -29.15
CA GLN A 141 20.47 -25.80 -29.99
C GLN A 141 20.65 -24.41 -29.38
N LEU A 142 20.49 -24.28 -28.05
CA LEU A 142 20.74 -23.01 -27.34
C LEU A 142 22.21 -22.59 -27.43
N LYS A 143 23.12 -23.54 -27.41
CA LYS A 143 24.56 -23.32 -27.53
C LYS A 143 24.91 -22.82 -28.92
N GLU A 144 24.41 -23.50 -29.95
CA GLU A 144 24.54 -23.10 -31.35
C GLU A 144 23.97 -21.69 -31.62
N GLN A 145 22.79 -21.39 -31.07
CA GLN A 145 22.20 -20.05 -31.15
C GLN A 145 23.06 -18.97 -30.51
N THR A 146 23.59 -19.26 -29.31
CA THR A 146 24.46 -18.32 -28.61
C THR A 146 25.74 -18.04 -29.41
N GLU A 147 26.36 -19.07 -29.96
CA GLU A 147 27.53 -18.96 -30.81
C GLU A 147 27.23 -18.14 -32.10
N LEU A 148 26.06 -18.34 -32.71
CA LEU A 148 25.65 -17.57 -33.87
C LEU A 148 25.56 -16.06 -33.54
N ILE A 149 24.91 -15.72 -32.44
CA ILE A 149 24.73 -14.30 -32.05
C ILE A 149 26.07 -13.66 -31.70
N TRP A 150 26.94 -14.36 -30.98
CA TRP A 150 28.27 -13.88 -30.66
C TRP A 150 29.11 -13.66 -31.92
N ASN A 151 29.06 -14.57 -32.89
CA ASN A 151 29.78 -14.45 -34.15
C ASN A 151 29.28 -13.24 -34.96
N ILE A 152 27.98 -13.04 -35.05
CA ILE A 152 27.40 -11.86 -35.73
C ILE A 152 27.88 -10.57 -35.02
N ARG A 153 27.84 -10.55 -33.71
CA ARG A 153 28.24 -9.39 -32.91
C ARG A 153 29.73 -9.05 -33.09
N ASP A 154 30.60 -10.05 -33.06
CA ASP A 154 32.03 -9.87 -33.19
C ASP A 154 32.42 -9.41 -34.61
N GLU A 155 31.77 -9.95 -35.64
CA GLU A 155 31.98 -9.50 -37.03
C GLU A 155 31.48 -8.07 -37.26
N LEU A 156 30.31 -7.72 -36.71
CA LEU A 156 29.79 -6.34 -36.75
C LEU A 156 30.74 -5.36 -36.06
N LYS A 157 31.29 -5.72 -34.94
CA LYS A 157 32.23 -4.87 -34.19
C LYS A 157 33.53 -4.64 -34.94
N LYS A 158 33.98 -5.60 -35.73
CA LYS A 158 35.19 -5.48 -36.59
C LYS A 158 34.95 -4.69 -37.87
N ALA A 159 33.77 -4.83 -38.47
CA ALA A 159 33.49 -4.39 -39.82
C ALA A 159 32.73 -3.06 -39.93
N CYS A 160 31.97 -2.69 -38.87
CA CYS A 160 31.04 -1.55 -38.91
C CYS A 160 31.37 -0.50 -37.85
N SER A 161 31.23 0.77 -38.19
CA SER A 161 31.21 1.86 -37.22
C SER A 161 29.88 1.89 -36.44
N ILE A 162 29.85 2.59 -35.30
CA ILE A 162 28.62 2.79 -34.51
C ILE A 162 27.53 3.48 -35.31
N ASN A 163 27.90 4.39 -36.22
CA ASN A 163 26.96 5.09 -37.10
C ASN A 163 26.36 4.13 -38.13
N ASP A 164 27.15 3.27 -38.74
CA ASP A 164 26.64 2.25 -39.65
C ASP A 164 25.61 1.35 -38.95
N LEU A 165 25.88 0.94 -37.72
CA LEU A 165 24.96 0.12 -36.92
C LEU A 165 23.65 0.84 -36.58
N LYS A 166 23.69 2.14 -36.30
CA LYS A 166 22.49 2.96 -36.07
C LYS A 166 21.63 3.06 -37.36
N GLU A 167 22.28 3.30 -38.50
CA GLU A 167 21.59 3.38 -39.77
C GLU A 167 20.98 2.05 -40.19
N LEU A 168 21.64 0.93 -39.93
CA LEU A 168 21.07 -0.42 -40.09
C LEU A 168 19.78 -0.63 -39.27
N LEU A 169 19.76 -0.17 -37.99
CA LEU A 169 18.56 -0.21 -37.17
C LEU A 169 17.43 0.64 -37.76
N ILE A 170 17.74 1.87 -38.16
CA ILE A 170 16.75 2.80 -38.76
C ILE A 170 16.18 2.22 -40.07
N ALA A 171 17.04 1.67 -40.94
CA ALA A 171 16.60 1.05 -42.19
C ALA A 171 15.67 -0.14 -41.97
N ASN A 172 15.84 -0.86 -40.89
CA ASN A 172 14.96 -1.95 -40.47
C ASN A 172 13.81 -1.51 -39.53
N LYS A 173 13.57 -0.21 -39.39
CA LYS A 173 12.53 0.39 -38.54
C LYS A 173 12.63 -0.05 -37.05
N GLN A 174 13.87 -0.14 -36.56
CA GLN A 174 14.13 -0.42 -35.17
C GLN A 174 14.56 0.86 -34.43
N GLU A 175 14.14 1.04 -33.18
CA GLU A 175 14.61 2.13 -32.32
C GLU A 175 16.11 1.99 -32.04
N VAL A 176 16.83 3.09 -32.06
CA VAL A 176 18.26 3.14 -31.76
C VAL A 176 18.43 3.29 -30.25
N PRO A 177 18.98 2.29 -29.54
CA PRO A 177 19.22 2.41 -28.10
C PRO A 177 20.42 3.30 -27.78
N SER A 178 20.53 3.74 -26.54
CA SER A 178 21.73 4.40 -26.02
C SER A 178 22.80 3.36 -25.65
N GLY A 179 24.05 3.61 -26.05
CA GLY A 179 25.20 2.78 -25.73
C GLY A 179 25.57 1.76 -26.81
N GLU A 180 26.87 1.66 -27.10
CA GLU A 180 27.42 0.80 -28.16
C GLU A 180 27.03 -0.67 -28.03
N SER A 181 27.14 -1.21 -26.82
CA SER A 181 26.77 -2.62 -26.55
C SER A 181 25.31 -2.92 -26.88
N ALA A 182 24.40 -2.00 -26.50
CA ALA A 182 22.98 -2.18 -26.76
C ALA A 182 22.63 -2.06 -28.26
N ILE A 183 23.35 -1.21 -28.99
CA ILE A 183 23.21 -1.09 -30.44
C ILE A 183 23.65 -2.39 -31.13
N LEU A 184 24.83 -2.90 -30.78
CA LEU A 184 25.36 -4.17 -31.29
C LEU A 184 24.42 -5.35 -31.00
N ASP A 185 23.90 -5.44 -29.77
CA ASP A 185 22.99 -6.52 -29.35
C ASP A 185 21.70 -6.48 -30.16
N ARG A 186 21.17 -5.29 -30.44
CA ARG A 186 19.93 -5.11 -31.20
C ARG A 186 20.10 -5.41 -32.69
N VAL A 187 21.21 -4.99 -33.29
CA VAL A 187 21.55 -5.34 -34.70
C VAL A 187 21.80 -6.84 -34.83
N ALA A 188 22.55 -7.44 -33.88
CA ALA A 188 22.81 -8.89 -33.89
C ALA A 188 21.53 -9.74 -33.73
N ASP A 189 20.61 -9.32 -32.86
CA ASP A 189 19.28 -9.95 -32.75
C ASP A 189 18.48 -9.86 -34.06
N GLY A 190 18.47 -8.67 -34.66
CA GLY A 190 17.80 -8.47 -35.96
C GLY A 190 18.39 -9.29 -37.12
N MET A 191 19.71 -9.35 -37.21
CA MET A 191 20.41 -10.16 -38.21
C MET A 191 20.24 -11.66 -37.98
N GLY A 192 20.21 -12.09 -36.73
CA GLY A 192 20.04 -13.49 -36.36
C GLY A 192 18.62 -14.02 -36.54
N PHE A 193 17.62 -13.22 -36.23
CA PHE A 193 16.22 -13.68 -36.15
C PHE A 193 15.21 -12.86 -36.98
N GLY A 194 15.61 -11.74 -37.52
CA GLY A 194 14.75 -10.81 -38.26
C GLY A 194 14.39 -9.56 -37.48
N ALA A 195 13.97 -8.53 -38.20
CA ALA A 195 13.54 -7.25 -37.63
C ALA A 195 12.21 -7.40 -36.86
N LEU A 196 12.16 -6.91 -35.64
CA LEU A 196 10.95 -6.94 -34.82
C LEU A 196 9.86 -6.03 -35.37
N LEU A 197 8.62 -6.53 -35.41
CA LEU A 197 7.45 -5.70 -35.69
C LEU A 197 7.00 -4.97 -34.42
N PRO A 198 6.31 -3.82 -34.55
CA PRO A 198 5.78 -3.09 -33.40
C PRO A 198 4.83 -3.93 -32.57
N CYS A 199 4.78 -3.64 -31.28
CA CYS A 199 3.81 -4.23 -30.36
C CYS A 199 2.37 -4.02 -30.83
N GLU A 200 1.55 -5.04 -30.81
CA GLU A 200 0.15 -4.94 -31.26
C GLU A 200 -0.69 -4.06 -30.33
N GLU A 201 -0.39 -4.05 -29.03
CA GLU A 201 -1.12 -3.30 -28.02
C GLU A 201 -0.83 -1.80 -28.06
N CYS A 202 0.45 -1.40 -28.14
CA CYS A 202 0.85 0.00 -27.98
C CYS A 202 1.68 0.57 -29.13
N LYS A 203 2.00 -0.25 -30.14
CA LYS A 203 2.89 0.09 -31.27
C LYS A 203 4.35 0.39 -30.88
N GLY A 204 4.72 0.14 -29.61
CA GLY A 204 6.09 0.29 -29.14
C GLY A 204 7.05 -0.79 -29.60
N GLN A 205 8.33 -0.61 -29.33
CA GLN A 205 9.39 -1.53 -29.72
C GLN A 205 9.55 -2.66 -28.71
N PHE A 206 9.69 -3.89 -29.19
CA PHE A 206 10.14 -5.01 -28.37
C PHE A 206 11.66 -5.03 -28.19
N VAL A 207 12.12 -5.42 -27.01
CA VAL A 207 13.54 -5.57 -26.67
C VAL A 207 13.77 -6.89 -25.95
N PHE A 208 14.77 -7.64 -26.37
CA PHE A 208 15.19 -8.88 -25.71
C PHE A 208 15.84 -8.61 -24.33
N ARG A 209 15.44 -9.35 -23.30
CA ARG A 209 15.97 -9.23 -21.94
C ARG A 209 16.29 -10.59 -21.29
N GLY A 210 16.83 -11.51 -22.05
CA GLY A 210 17.31 -12.81 -21.55
C GLY A 210 16.28 -13.93 -21.62
N ASP A 211 15.10 -13.76 -21.02
CA ASP A 211 14.03 -14.76 -20.96
C ASP A 211 12.90 -14.55 -21.98
N ALA A 212 12.73 -13.33 -22.46
CA ALA A 212 11.69 -12.96 -23.43
C ALA A 212 11.98 -11.59 -24.08
N TYR A 213 11.12 -11.21 -25.00
CA TYR A 213 11.02 -9.86 -25.55
C TYR A 213 9.98 -9.06 -24.79
N TYR A 214 10.37 -7.90 -24.30
CA TYR A 214 9.54 -6.98 -23.52
C TYR A 214 9.26 -5.71 -24.31
N CYS A 215 8.02 -5.27 -24.35
CA CYS A 215 7.68 -4.00 -24.98
C CYS A 215 8.20 -2.83 -24.14
N THR A 216 8.73 -1.81 -24.80
CA THR A 216 9.24 -0.58 -24.17
C THR A 216 8.32 0.61 -24.34
N GLY A 217 7.21 0.45 -25.09
CA GLY A 217 6.22 1.48 -25.34
C GLY A 217 5.33 1.82 -24.15
N ASP A 218 4.45 2.75 -24.36
CA ASP A 218 3.44 3.16 -23.39
C ASP A 218 2.04 2.84 -23.95
N ILE A 219 1.17 2.20 -23.15
CA ILE A 219 -0.23 1.95 -23.55
C ILE A 219 -0.98 3.26 -23.55
N THR A 220 -0.78 4.04 -22.48
CA THR A 220 -1.34 5.37 -22.31
C THR A 220 -0.27 6.29 -21.71
N ALA A 221 -0.59 7.56 -21.57
CA ALA A 221 0.26 8.51 -20.86
C ALA A 221 0.46 8.16 -19.37
N TRP A 222 -0.36 7.28 -18.82
CA TRP A 222 -0.32 6.85 -17.41
C TRP A 222 0.40 5.53 -17.20
N THR A 223 0.51 4.69 -18.24
CA THR A 223 0.84 3.28 -18.06
C THR A 223 1.76 2.79 -19.15
N LYS A 224 2.85 2.15 -18.74
CA LYS A 224 3.74 1.44 -19.64
C LYS A 224 3.11 0.15 -20.15
N CYS A 225 3.44 -0.19 -21.38
CA CYS A 225 3.09 -1.50 -21.91
C CYS A 225 3.83 -2.61 -21.14
N VAL A 226 3.10 -3.65 -20.80
CA VAL A 226 3.61 -4.83 -20.09
C VAL A 226 3.68 -6.06 -21.00
N ALA A 227 3.43 -5.88 -22.31
CA ALA A 227 3.47 -6.97 -23.26
C ALA A 227 4.83 -7.69 -23.23
N LYS A 228 4.77 -8.99 -23.05
CA LYS A 228 5.91 -9.90 -23.01
C LYS A 228 5.63 -11.08 -23.95
N THR A 229 6.60 -11.44 -24.76
CA THR A 229 6.46 -12.59 -25.67
C THR A 229 7.78 -13.27 -25.92
N GLN A 230 7.76 -14.59 -26.09
CA GLN A 230 8.90 -15.37 -26.58
C GLN A 230 8.87 -15.54 -28.09
N ALA A 231 7.72 -15.28 -28.73
CA ALA A 231 7.53 -15.40 -30.18
C ALA A 231 7.04 -14.07 -30.77
N PRO A 232 7.88 -13.01 -30.83
CA PRO A 232 7.50 -11.73 -31.40
C PRO A 232 7.31 -11.83 -32.92
N ASN A 233 6.39 -11.09 -33.46
CA ASN A 233 6.23 -10.95 -34.91
C ASN A 233 7.47 -10.27 -35.52
N ARG A 234 7.98 -10.82 -36.61
CA ARG A 234 9.19 -10.38 -37.27
C ARG A 234 9.02 -10.30 -38.80
N LYS A 235 9.81 -9.46 -39.40
CA LYS A 235 10.04 -9.39 -40.86
C LYS A 235 11.52 -9.73 -41.14
N GLU A 236 11.82 -9.97 -42.41
CA GLU A 236 13.21 -10.20 -42.85
C GLU A 236 14.09 -8.98 -42.56
N TRP A 237 15.32 -9.26 -42.10
CA TRP A 237 16.32 -8.22 -41.94
C TRP A 237 16.90 -7.85 -43.29
N THR A 238 16.93 -6.57 -43.61
CA THR A 238 17.43 -6.06 -44.88
C THR A 238 18.71 -5.26 -44.69
N ILE A 239 19.67 -5.46 -45.63
CA ILE A 239 20.87 -4.67 -45.69
C ILE A 239 20.72 -3.66 -46.84
N PRO A 240 20.71 -2.34 -46.59
CA PRO A 240 20.64 -1.30 -47.61
C PRO A 240 21.81 -1.38 -48.58
N LYS A 241 21.61 -0.85 -49.80
CA LYS A 241 22.60 -0.95 -50.84
C LYS A 241 23.91 -0.24 -50.52
N GLU A 242 23.85 0.84 -49.74
CA GLU A 242 24.97 1.63 -49.27
C GLU A 242 25.95 0.82 -48.41
N PHE A 243 25.48 -0.15 -47.69
CA PHE A 243 26.31 -1.00 -46.82
C PHE A 243 26.91 -2.21 -47.52
N ARG A 244 26.63 -2.42 -48.81
CA ARG A 244 27.20 -3.52 -49.58
C ARG A 244 28.68 -3.34 -49.88
N GLU A 245 29.28 -2.19 -49.62
CA GLU A 245 30.74 -1.96 -49.69
C GLU A 245 31.47 -2.65 -48.52
N ILE A 246 30.80 -2.83 -47.39
CA ILE A 246 31.33 -3.57 -46.24
C ILE A 246 31.29 -5.06 -46.55
N THR A 247 32.45 -5.68 -46.65
CA THR A 247 32.63 -7.06 -47.12
C THR A 247 31.79 -8.07 -46.31
N TYR A 248 31.66 -7.90 -45.00
CA TYR A 248 30.83 -8.74 -44.15
C TYR A 248 29.35 -8.63 -44.47
N LEU A 249 28.82 -7.40 -44.57
CA LEU A 249 27.41 -7.15 -44.86
C LEU A 249 27.04 -7.51 -46.32
N LYS A 250 27.96 -7.41 -47.25
CA LYS A 250 27.79 -7.87 -48.65
C LYS A 250 27.57 -9.40 -48.75
N LYS A 251 28.27 -10.16 -47.90
CA LYS A 251 28.20 -11.62 -47.85
C LYS A 251 27.06 -12.13 -47.01
N PHE A 252 26.48 -11.27 -46.16
CA PHE A 252 25.41 -11.67 -45.27
C PHE A 252 24.13 -12.04 -46.01
N LYS A 253 23.58 -13.21 -45.75
CA LYS A 253 22.27 -13.67 -46.21
C LYS A 253 21.40 -13.98 -45.02
N PHE A 254 20.27 -13.29 -44.91
CA PHE A 254 19.32 -13.57 -43.83
C PHE A 254 18.75 -15.00 -43.98
N LYS A 255 18.75 -15.75 -42.88
CA LYS A 255 18.11 -17.04 -42.75
C LYS A 255 17.03 -16.96 -41.69
N ARG A 256 15.78 -17.19 -42.08
CA ARG A 256 14.66 -17.17 -41.15
C ARG A 256 14.80 -18.28 -40.11
N GLN A 257 14.80 -17.92 -38.84
CA GLN A 257 14.80 -18.83 -37.70
C GLN A 257 14.22 -18.12 -36.50
N ASP A 258 13.62 -18.91 -35.59
CA ASP A 258 13.04 -18.40 -34.37
C ASP A 258 14.07 -18.48 -33.23
N ARG A 259 14.03 -17.51 -32.29
CA ARG A 259 14.86 -17.58 -31.11
C ARG A 259 14.36 -18.67 -30.17
N ILE A 260 15.27 -19.49 -29.68
CA ILE A 260 15.01 -20.55 -28.71
C ILE A 260 15.31 -20.01 -27.31
N PHE A 261 14.44 -20.32 -26.38
CA PHE A 261 14.57 -19.92 -24.96
C PHE A 261 14.89 -21.15 -24.11
N ALA A 262 15.68 -20.95 -23.08
CA ALA A 262 15.91 -22.00 -22.08
C ALA A 262 14.56 -22.37 -21.44
N PRO A 263 14.30 -23.68 -21.14
CA PRO A 263 13.09 -24.04 -20.42
C PRO A 263 13.10 -23.32 -19.07
N GLU A 264 12.00 -22.69 -18.73
CA GLU A 264 11.83 -22.06 -17.39
C GLU A 264 12.10 -23.15 -16.35
N ALA A 265 13.13 -22.98 -15.54
CA ALA A 265 13.23 -23.70 -14.30
C ALA A 265 11.95 -23.41 -13.53
N ALA A 266 11.15 -24.45 -13.30
CA ALA A 266 9.84 -24.34 -12.67
C ALA A 266 9.94 -23.50 -11.40
N SER A 267 9.73 -22.21 -11.53
CA SER A 267 9.44 -21.32 -10.42
C SER A 267 8.03 -21.69 -9.98
N SER A 268 7.95 -22.42 -8.88
CA SER A 268 6.72 -22.69 -8.15
C SER A 268 6.15 -21.37 -7.62
N ASN A 269 5.42 -20.66 -8.45
CA ASN A 269 4.51 -19.58 -8.08
C ASN A 269 3.52 -19.32 -9.23
N SER A 270 2.79 -20.35 -9.61
CA SER A 270 1.49 -20.20 -10.20
C SER A 270 0.49 -20.22 -9.05
N ALA A 271 -0.03 -19.07 -8.70
CA ALA A 271 -1.21 -18.99 -7.85
C ALA A 271 -2.33 -19.81 -8.50
N PRO A 272 -3.01 -20.69 -7.77
CA PRO A 272 -4.18 -21.38 -8.30
C PRO A 272 -5.31 -20.37 -8.51
N ALA A 273 -6.08 -20.59 -9.56
CA ALA A 273 -7.31 -19.87 -9.84
C ALA A 273 -8.24 -19.88 -8.60
N PRO A 274 -8.99 -18.82 -8.34
CA PRO A 274 -9.80 -18.74 -7.14
C PRO A 274 -10.96 -19.74 -7.23
N THR A 275 -10.87 -20.76 -6.41
CA THR A 275 -12.02 -21.56 -6.04
C THR A 275 -12.84 -20.72 -5.06
N VAL A 276 -14.11 -20.62 -5.33
CA VAL A 276 -15.11 -19.95 -4.49
C VAL A 276 -14.93 -20.41 -3.04
N CYS A 277 -14.49 -19.51 -2.17
CA CYS A 277 -14.35 -19.78 -0.73
C CYS A 277 -15.59 -19.30 0.02
N ALA A 278 -16.12 -20.23 0.78
CA ALA A 278 -17.01 -19.96 1.89
C ALA A 278 -16.31 -19.08 2.96
N PRO A 279 -17.05 -18.37 3.81
CA PRO A 279 -16.51 -17.38 4.72
C PRO A 279 -15.56 -18.03 5.73
N VAL A 280 -14.32 -17.55 5.74
CA VAL A 280 -13.33 -17.92 6.75
C VAL A 280 -13.59 -17.08 7.98
N THR A 281 -14.01 -17.73 9.05
CA THR A 281 -13.93 -17.18 10.39
C THR A 281 -12.47 -16.93 10.75
N GLU A 282 -12.13 -15.69 11.06
CA GLU A 282 -10.86 -15.33 11.68
C GLU A 282 -10.75 -16.01 13.03
N ASN A 283 -9.77 -16.85 13.17
CA ASN A 283 -9.06 -17.15 14.43
C ASN A 283 -7.82 -17.95 14.07
N SER A 284 -6.69 -17.27 13.89
CA SER A 284 -5.40 -17.92 13.99
C SER A 284 -4.61 -17.29 15.14
N ALA A 285 -4.86 -17.80 16.35
CA ALA A 285 -3.89 -17.78 17.41
C ALA A 285 -2.61 -18.46 16.89
N ALA A 286 -1.45 -17.85 17.16
CA ALA A 286 -0.16 -18.48 16.89
C ALA A 286 -0.15 -19.89 17.48
N PRO A 287 0.45 -20.89 16.81
CA PRO A 287 0.54 -22.23 17.36
C PRO A 287 1.18 -22.15 18.74
N ALA A 288 0.61 -22.86 19.70
CA ALA A 288 1.06 -22.91 21.10
C ALA A 288 2.54 -23.28 21.30
N ASP A 289 3.21 -23.77 20.24
CA ASP A 289 4.60 -24.19 20.24
C ASP A 289 5.65 -23.07 19.98
N LYS A 290 5.23 -21.83 19.59
CA LYS A 290 6.18 -20.77 19.24
C LYS A 290 5.76 -19.42 19.82
N PRO A 291 5.89 -19.22 21.13
CA PRO A 291 5.40 -18.01 21.81
C PRO A 291 6.11 -16.71 21.42
N LEU A 292 7.32 -16.77 20.84
CA LEU A 292 8.05 -15.63 20.30
C LEU A 292 7.92 -15.51 18.76
N GLY A 293 6.95 -16.16 18.17
CA GLY A 293 6.73 -16.14 16.71
C GLY A 293 6.66 -14.72 16.16
N ASN A 294 7.47 -14.42 15.13
CA ASN A 294 7.61 -13.11 14.48
C ASN A 294 8.23 -11.98 15.32
N MET A 295 8.64 -12.23 16.58
CA MET A 295 9.26 -11.21 17.43
C MET A 295 10.76 -11.09 17.14
N LYS A 296 11.26 -9.85 17.15
CA LYS A 296 12.69 -9.53 17.10
C LYS A 296 13.17 -9.24 18.51
N VAL A 297 14.16 -10.00 18.96
CA VAL A 297 14.70 -9.91 20.32
C VAL A 297 16.14 -9.39 20.26
N VAL A 298 16.45 -8.37 21.04
CA VAL A 298 17.82 -7.86 21.24
C VAL A 298 18.34 -8.31 22.61
N THR A 299 19.61 -8.64 22.68
CA THR A 299 20.30 -8.97 23.94
C THR A 299 21.30 -7.90 24.29
N LEU A 300 21.26 -7.37 25.52
CA LEU A 300 22.16 -6.32 26.02
C LEU A 300 22.84 -6.75 27.32
N GLY A 301 24.10 -6.33 27.48
CA GLY A 301 24.88 -6.65 28.68
C GLY A 301 25.50 -8.05 28.63
N ARG A 302 26.08 -8.45 29.79
CA ARG A 302 26.69 -9.77 29.95
C ARG A 302 25.71 -10.70 30.62
N LEU A 303 25.14 -11.61 29.84
CA LEU A 303 24.19 -12.62 30.31
C LEU A 303 24.92 -13.84 30.92
N SER A 304 24.24 -14.69 31.67
CA SER A 304 24.82 -15.90 32.27
C SER A 304 25.17 -16.95 31.22
N LYS A 305 24.34 -17.08 30.20
CA LYS A 305 24.53 -18.00 29.08
C LYS A 305 25.30 -17.33 27.94
N ASN A 306 25.97 -18.10 27.11
CA ASN A 306 26.66 -17.57 25.96
C ASN A 306 25.66 -17.08 24.87
N LYS A 307 26.15 -16.24 23.94
CA LYS A 307 25.30 -15.65 22.89
C LYS A 307 24.62 -16.67 21.98
N ASP A 308 25.28 -17.77 21.72
CA ASP A 308 24.77 -18.79 20.79
C ASP A 308 23.69 -19.64 21.47
N GLU A 309 23.81 -19.91 22.78
CA GLU A 309 22.79 -20.59 23.56
C GLU A 309 21.52 -19.74 23.70
N ILE A 310 21.67 -18.44 23.94
CA ILE A 310 20.54 -17.51 24.02
C ILE A 310 19.86 -17.34 22.65
N LYS A 311 20.66 -17.25 21.60
CA LYS A 311 20.15 -17.18 20.24
C LYS A 311 19.35 -18.45 19.89
N SER A 312 19.89 -19.63 20.16
CA SER A 312 19.19 -20.89 19.94
C SER A 312 17.89 -20.98 20.73
N ALA A 313 17.88 -20.54 21.99
CA ALA A 313 16.68 -20.54 22.82
C ALA A 313 15.57 -19.59 22.27
N ILE A 314 15.96 -18.43 21.74
CA ILE A 314 15.03 -17.48 21.09
C ILE A 314 14.48 -18.05 19.78
N GLU A 315 15.33 -18.66 18.96
CA GLU A 315 14.95 -19.26 17.67
C GLU A 315 14.06 -20.49 17.83
N GLU A 316 14.30 -21.32 18.84
CA GLU A 316 13.42 -22.45 19.21
C GLU A 316 12.00 -21.97 19.59
N LEU A 317 11.90 -20.83 20.28
CA LEU A 317 10.64 -20.19 20.63
C LEU A 317 10.00 -19.42 19.46
N GLY A 318 10.62 -19.45 18.28
CA GLY A 318 10.12 -18.83 17.05
C GLY A 318 10.52 -17.36 16.86
N GLY A 319 11.32 -16.79 17.77
CA GLY A 319 11.82 -15.42 17.69
C GLY A 319 13.03 -15.26 16.76
N LYS A 320 13.41 -14.03 16.45
CA LYS A 320 14.61 -13.69 15.68
C LYS A 320 15.49 -12.74 16.47
N VAL A 321 16.80 -13.04 16.57
CA VAL A 321 17.74 -12.13 17.24
C VAL A 321 18.09 -10.97 16.30
N THR A 322 18.07 -9.75 16.84
CA THR A 322 18.48 -8.53 16.13
C THR A 322 19.60 -7.78 16.88
N ALA A 323 20.49 -7.17 16.16
CA ALA A 323 21.53 -6.31 16.73
C ALA A 323 21.07 -4.85 16.94
N SER A 324 19.95 -4.46 16.33
CA SER A 324 19.40 -3.11 16.36
C SER A 324 18.30 -3.02 17.42
N VAL A 325 18.53 -2.19 18.43
CA VAL A 325 17.59 -1.94 19.52
C VAL A 325 16.27 -1.37 19.02
N ASN A 326 16.33 -0.42 18.09
CA ASN A 326 15.15 0.26 17.54
C ASN A 326 14.25 -0.64 16.67
N LYS A 327 14.72 -1.85 16.34
CA LYS A 327 13.95 -2.85 15.56
C LYS A 327 13.52 -4.03 16.42
N ALA A 328 13.81 -3.99 17.71
CA ALA A 328 13.48 -5.07 18.63
C ALA A 328 12.09 -4.87 19.24
N ASN A 329 11.36 -5.98 19.40
CA ASN A 329 10.09 -6.01 20.13
C ASN A 329 10.31 -6.29 21.62
N LEU A 330 11.43 -6.95 21.95
CA LEU A 330 11.79 -7.35 23.29
C LEU A 330 13.31 -7.27 23.50
N CYS A 331 13.74 -6.88 24.68
CA CYS A 331 15.15 -6.87 25.09
C CYS A 331 15.37 -7.86 26.23
N ILE A 332 16.38 -8.72 26.10
CA ILE A 332 16.83 -9.60 27.19
C ILE A 332 18.11 -9.00 27.77
N SER A 333 18.11 -8.77 29.09
CA SER A 333 19.24 -8.13 29.76
C SER A 333 19.33 -8.53 31.23
N THR A 334 20.18 -7.84 32.00
CA THR A 334 20.34 -7.99 33.41
C THR A 334 19.95 -6.70 34.14
N GLN A 335 19.55 -6.80 35.42
CA GLN A 335 19.21 -5.64 36.24
C GLN A 335 20.39 -4.64 36.29
N LYS A 336 21.62 -5.14 36.42
CA LYS A 336 22.84 -4.29 36.43
C LYS A 336 23.02 -3.47 35.14
N GLU A 337 22.64 -4.00 33.98
CA GLU A 337 22.74 -3.28 32.69
C GLU A 337 21.65 -2.23 32.58
N VAL A 338 20.46 -2.50 33.11
CA VAL A 338 19.38 -1.51 33.19
C VAL A 338 19.76 -0.35 34.09
N GLU A 339 20.34 -0.62 35.29
CA GLU A 339 20.81 0.41 36.23
C GLU A 339 21.97 1.25 35.68
N LYS A 340 22.85 0.62 34.93
CA LYS A 340 23.99 1.28 34.29
C LYS A 340 23.60 2.24 33.18
N MET A 341 22.40 2.08 32.59
CA MET A 341 21.90 2.91 31.48
C MET A 341 22.94 3.13 30.37
N SER A 342 23.49 2.03 29.85
CA SER A 342 24.40 2.12 28.69
C SER A 342 23.69 2.76 27.51
N LYS A 343 24.42 3.35 26.57
CA LYS A 343 23.86 4.01 25.38
C LYS A 343 22.80 3.16 24.64
N LYS A 344 23.03 1.84 24.54
CA LYS A 344 22.06 0.92 23.97
C LYS A 344 20.83 0.69 24.86
N MET A 345 20.98 0.81 26.15
CA MET A 345 19.85 0.74 27.08
C MET A 345 19.03 2.03 27.05
N GLU A 346 19.69 3.19 26.85
CA GLU A 346 19.01 4.45 26.56
C GLU A 346 18.22 4.37 25.25
N GLU A 347 18.80 3.80 24.19
CA GLU A 347 18.09 3.52 22.92
C GLU A 347 16.87 2.59 23.14
N ALA A 348 16.98 1.59 24.04
CA ALA A 348 15.86 0.70 24.36
C ALA A 348 14.76 1.43 25.12
N LYS A 349 15.11 2.36 26.00
CA LYS A 349 14.16 3.21 26.71
C LYS A 349 13.47 4.20 25.79
N GLU A 350 14.21 4.86 24.89
CA GLU A 350 13.65 5.77 23.89
C GLU A 350 12.71 5.06 22.93
N ALA A 351 13.07 3.85 22.50
CA ALA A 351 12.25 3.01 21.64
C ALA A 351 11.11 2.27 22.39
N GLN A 352 10.95 2.48 23.69
CA GLN A 352 9.96 1.82 24.55
C GLN A 352 10.00 0.29 24.43
N VAL A 353 11.19 -0.29 24.21
CA VAL A 353 11.39 -1.74 24.16
C VAL A 353 11.43 -2.28 25.59
N ARG A 354 10.53 -3.21 25.92
CA ARG A 354 10.48 -3.85 27.22
C ARG A 354 11.73 -4.69 27.45
N VAL A 355 12.32 -4.55 28.63
CA VAL A 355 13.51 -5.31 29.03
C VAL A 355 13.10 -6.37 30.05
N VAL A 356 13.45 -7.63 29.76
CA VAL A 356 13.18 -8.78 30.63
C VAL A 356 14.47 -9.51 31.01
N SER A 357 14.44 -10.27 32.09
CA SER A 357 15.55 -11.10 32.51
C SER A 357 15.71 -12.35 31.62
N GLU A 358 16.88 -12.99 31.63
CA GLU A 358 17.14 -14.18 30.84
C GLU A 358 16.35 -15.42 31.27
N GLU A 359 15.88 -15.45 32.53
CA GLU A 359 15.02 -16.51 33.07
C GLU A 359 13.69 -16.58 32.34
N PHE A 360 13.22 -15.46 31.73
CA PHE A 360 12.05 -15.42 30.89
C PHE A 360 12.05 -16.49 29.81
N LEU A 361 13.21 -16.75 29.17
CA LEU A 361 13.34 -17.77 28.11
C LEU A 361 13.15 -19.22 28.62
N GLN A 362 13.38 -19.46 29.90
CA GLN A 362 13.13 -20.77 30.48
C GLN A 362 11.69 -20.94 30.90
N ASP A 363 11.16 -19.91 31.57
CA ASP A 363 9.82 -19.95 32.13
C ASP A 363 8.75 -19.97 31.04
N ILE A 364 9.00 -19.36 29.88
CA ILE A 364 8.10 -19.41 28.74
C ILE A 364 7.98 -20.83 28.13
N LYS A 365 8.97 -21.71 28.36
CA LYS A 365 8.93 -23.12 27.94
C LYS A 365 8.22 -24.03 28.95
N SER A 366 8.27 -23.70 30.22
CA SER A 366 7.91 -24.61 31.32
C SER A 366 6.69 -24.17 32.13
N SER A 367 6.28 -22.92 32.03
CA SER A 367 5.21 -22.36 32.86
C SER A 367 3.85 -22.43 32.15
N SER A 368 2.81 -22.65 32.95
CA SER A 368 1.41 -22.59 32.49
C SER A 368 0.83 -21.16 32.51
N LYS A 369 1.65 -20.15 32.84
CA LYS A 369 1.25 -18.74 32.88
C LYS A 369 1.16 -18.17 31.47
N SER A 370 0.31 -17.17 31.27
CA SER A 370 0.18 -16.48 30.00
C SER A 370 1.46 -15.69 29.65
N PHE A 371 1.65 -15.42 28.35
CA PHE A 371 2.78 -14.65 27.85
C PHE A 371 2.91 -13.28 28.53
N GLU A 372 1.81 -12.57 28.72
CA GLU A 372 1.74 -11.27 29.38
C GLU A 372 2.10 -11.33 30.86
N GLU A 373 1.68 -12.38 31.57
CA GLU A 373 2.03 -12.61 32.97
C GLU A 373 3.53 -12.87 33.13
N LEU A 374 4.12 -13.65 32.23
CA LEU A 374 5.56 -13.91 32.20
C LEU A 374 6.38 -12.66 31.85
N LEU A 375 5.92 -11.85 30.93
CA LEU A 375 6.54 -10.57 30.61
C LEU A 375 6.53 -9.61 31.81
N SER A 376 5.44 -9.60 32.54
CA SER A 376 5.30 -8.77 33.76
C SER A 376 6.15 -9.30 34.91
N LEU A 377 6.24 -10.61 35.06
CA LEU A 377 7.04 -11.27 36.11
C LEU A 377 8.54 -11.03 35.93
N HIS A 378 9.02 -11.06 34.71
CA HIS A 378 10.45 -10.93 34.38
C HIS A 378 10.85 -9.51 33.92
N ALA A 379 9.96 -8.54 34.04
CA ALA A 379 10.24 -7.15 33.66
C ALA A 379 11.35 -6.53 34.50
N LEU A 380 12.40 -6.04 33.88
CA LEU A 380 13.52 -5.33 34.48
C LEU A 380 13.42 -3.80 34.29
N SER A 381 12.63 -3.36 33.32
CA SER A 381 12.48 -1.94 32.99
C SER A 381 11.12 -1.38 33.42
N PRO A 382 11.06 -0.13 33.90
CA PRO A 382 9.81 0.55 34.20
C PRO A 382 9.10 1.12 32.96
N TRP A 383 9.68 0.90 31.77
CA TRP A 383 9.15 1.32 30.46
C TRP A 383 8.79 0.11 29.58
N GLY A 384 8.03 0.32 28.51
CA GLY A 384 7.63 -0.74 27.58
C GLY A 384 6.52 -1.63 28.16
N SER A 385 5.43 -1.04 28.65
CA SER A 385 4.32 -1.77 29.29
C SER A 385 3.55 -2.69 28.33
N GLU A 386 3.63 -2.46 27.01
CA GLU A 386 3.01 -3.30 25.99
C GLU A 386 4.06 -3.87 25.07
N VAL A 387 4.19 -5.19 25.04
CA VAL A 387 4.95 -5.87 23.97
C VAL A 387 4.00 -6.08 22.82
N LYS A 388 4.15 -5.28 21.79
CA LYS A 388 3.40 -5.48 20.53
C LYS A 388 3.80 -6.82 19.93
N GLN A 389 2.97 -7.84 20.10
CA GLN A 389 2.98 -8.98 19.20
C GLN A 389 2.60 -8.41 17.83
N GLU A 390 3.50 -8.50 16.85
CA GLU A 390 3.21 -8.09 15.48
C GLU A 390 2.13 -9.00 14.87
N HIS A 391 0.88 -8.66 15.10
CA HIS A 391 -0.07 -8.69 14.00
C HIS A 391 0.34 -7.55 13.09
N LYS A 392 0.88 -7.86 11.93
CA LYS A 392 1.46 -6.98 10.92
C LYS A 392 0.89 -5.54 10.95
N GLU A 393 1.48 -4.68 11.75
CA GLU A 393 1.44 -3.25 11.56
C GLU A 393 2.88 -2.74 11.57
N VAL A 394 3.28 -2.19 10.44
CA VAL A 394 4.62 -1.65 10.22
C VAL A 394 4.66 -0.23 10.74
N SER A 395 5.32 0.00 11.87
CA SER A 395 5.70 1.35 12.27
C SER A 395 7.15 1.63 11.84
N ILE A 396 7.30 2.70 11.07
CA ILE A 396 8.56 3.14 10.48
C ILE A 396 9.23 4.12 11.42
N GLY A 397 10.40 3.76 11.93
CA GLY A 397 11.33 4.66 12.57
C GLY A 397 12.38 5.15 11.56
N GLY A 398 12.37 6.42 11.23
CA GLY A 398 13.37 7.04 10.38
C GLY A 398 14.58 7.52 11.15
N ARG A 399 15.76 7.30 10.61
CA ARG A 399 16.99 7.98 10.99
C ARG A 399 17.45 8.88 9.86
N SER A 400 17.56 10.17 10.17
CA SER A 400 18.34 11.09 9.36
C SER A 400 19.79 11.13 9.89
N SER A 401 20.74 10.96 9.00
CA SER A 401 22.13 11.35 9.22
C SER A 401 22.45 12.53 8.31
N GLY A 402 22.73 13.65 8.89
CA GLY A 402 23.27 14.80 8.18
C GLY A 402 24.14 15.59 9.12
N HIS A 403 25.44 15.52 8.87
CA HIS A 403 26.46 16.36 9.51
C HIS A 403 26.39 17.76 8.92
N SER A 404 26.38 18.77 9.76
CA SER A 404 27.30 19.91 9.61
C SER A 404 27.42 20.67 10.93
N ASN A 405 28.67 20.86 11.33
CA ASN A 405 29.13 21.69 12.42
C ASN A 405 28.79 23.15 12.18
N THR A 406 28.33 23.83 13.23
CA THR A 406 28.93 25.11 13.67
C THR A 406 28.56 25.39 15.12
N LYS A 407 29.59 25.75 15.89
CA LYS A 407 29.53 26.18 17.27
C LYS A 407 28.92 27.57 17.39
N SER A 408 28.08 27.80 18.38
CA SER A 408 28.29 28.98 19.24
C SER A 408 27.54 28.85 20.57
N THR A 409 28.17 29.29 21.56
CA THR A 409 27.93 29.30 23.01
C THR A 409 26.77 30.19 23.44
N GLY A 410 26.09 29.77 24.53
CA GLY A 410 25.33 30.72 25.33
C GLY A 410 24.24 30.13 26.23
N LYS A 411 24.58 29.99 27.43
CA LYS A 411 23.95 29.68 28.73
C LYS A 411 22.48 30.04 28.98
N ASN A 412 21.88 29.10 29.73
CA ASN A 412 21.04 29.18 30.97
C ASN A 412 19.52 29.03 30.84
N LYS A 413 19.07 27.95 31.50
CA LYS A 413 18.09 27.82 32.62
C LYS A 413 16.63 28.17 32.31
N ASP A 414 15.69 27.31 32.46
CA ASP A 414 15.08 26.64 33.60
C ASP A 414 13.88 25.79 33.14
N GLU A 415 13.79 24.66 33.77
CA GLU A 415 12.70 23.74 34.06
C GLU A 415 11.25 24.05 33.63
N GLN A 416 10.61 23.10 32.90
CA GLN A 416 9.51 22.30 33.45
C GLN A 416 8.97 21.33 32.39
N GLY A 417 8.69 20.09 32.83
CA GLY A 417 8.31 18.99 31.99
C GLY A 417 6.97 19.19 31.30
N THR A 418 6.95 18.77 30.06
CA THR A 418 5.71 18.46 29.35
C THR A 418 5.90 17.27 28.43
N SER A 419 4.94 16.37 28.49
CA SER A 419 4.70 15.22 27.66
C SER A 419 5.06 15.44 26.18
N LYS A 420 5.78 14.49 25.59
CA LYS A 420 6.00 14.42 24.14
C LYS A 420 4.65 14.28 23.43
N SER A 421 4.12 15.38 22.90
CA SER A 421 3.07 15.37 21.91
C SER A 421 3.67 14.96 20.55
N GLU A 422 3.02 14.04 19.87
CA GLU A 422 3.23 13.81 18.45
C GLU A 422 3.25 15.16 17.74
N LYS A 423 4.29 15.41 16.94
CA LYS A 423 4.36 16.62 16.11
C LYS A 423 3.26 16.57 15.06
N THR A 424 2.10 17.06 15.39
CA THR A 424 1.10 17.46 14.42
C THR A 424 1.66 18.61 13.58
N MET A 425 1.66 18.41 12.28
CA MET A 425 2.14 19.41 11.31
C MET A 425 1.24 20.64 11.37
N LYS A 426 1.77 21.77 11.84
CA LYS A 426 1.07 23.05 11.82
C LYS A 426 1.05 23.59 10.39
N LEU A 427 -0.13 23.76 9.82
CA LEU A 427 -0.33 24.45 8.57
C LEU A 427 -0.84 25.86 8.84
N THR A 428 -0.02 26.85 8.59
CA THR A 428 -0.40 28.25 8.67
C THR A 428 -0.86 28.72 7.28
N VAL A 429 -2.14 29.01 7.13
CA VAL A 429 -2.71 29.51 5.86
C VAL A 429 -2.71 31.04 5.89
N LYS A 430 -1.92 31.63 4.98
CA LYS A 430 -1.92 33.06 4.71
C LYS A 430 -2.37 33.27 3.26
N GLY A 431 -3.47 34.01 3.05
CA GLY A 431 -4.07 34.09 1.72
C GLY A 431 -4.83 32.83 1.33
N GLY A 432 -4.68 32.31 0.16
CA GLY A 432 -5.38 31.11 -0.37
C GLY A 432 -4.64 29.80 -0.23
N ALA A 433 -3.44 29.74 0.40
CA ALA A 433 -2.63 28.54 0.48
C ALA A 433 -1.80 28.46 1.76
N ALA A 434 -1.46 27.24 2.16
CA ALA A 434 -0.59 26.98 3.30
C ALA A 434 0.88 26.85 2.84
N VAL A 435 1.79 27.51 3.56
CA VAL A 435 3.22 27.31 3.43
C VAL A 435 3.58 25.92 3.95
N ASP A 436 4.32 25.15 3.17
CA ASP A 436 4.77 23.80 3.59
C ASP A 436 5.71 23.93 4.81
N PRO A 437 5.38 23.27 5.94
CA PRO A 437 6.16 23.35 7.17
C PRO A 437 7.60 22.87 7.04
N ASP A 438 7.88 21.96 6.08
CA ASP A 438 9.24 21.50 5.81
C ASP A 438 10.12 22.62 5.24
N SER A 439 9.53 23.75 4.81
CA SER A 439 10.30 24.96 4.41
C SER A 439 10.88 25.71 5.60
N GLY A 440 10.27 25.60 6.79
CA GLY A 440 10.60 26.38 7.98
C GLY A 440 10.30 27.87 7.85
N LEU A 441 9.44 28.28 6.91
CA LEU A 441 9.09 29.68 6.62
C LEU A 441 7.62 30.00 6.92
N GLU A 442 6.90 29.11 7.58
CA GLU A 442 5.46 29.25 7.86
C GLU A 442 5.09 30.49 8.66
N ASP A 443 6.00 30.97 9.51
CA ASP A 443 5.78 32.16 10.36
C ASP A 443 6.22 33.48 9.69
N SER A 444 7.02 33.41 8.62
CA SER A 444 7.67 34.60 8.03
C SER A 444 7.38 34.83 6.56
N ALA A 445 6.77 33.87 5.89
CA ALA A 445 6.45 33.94 4.47
C ALA A 445 5.03 33.44 4.19
N HIS A 446 4.59 33.70 2.97
CA HIS A 446 3.34 33.20 2.40
C HIS A 446 3.56 32.67 0.99
N VAL A 447 2.59 31.89 0.49
CA VAL A 447 2.66 31.41 -0.90
C VAL A 447 2.35 32.57 -1.84
N PHE A 448 3.21 32.77 -2.82
CA PHE A 448 3.09 33.84 -3.80
C PHE A 448 1.81 33.71 -4.65
N GLU A 449 1.13 34.81 -4.87
CA GLU A 449 -0.05 34.88 -5.71
C GLU A 449 0.13 35.96 -6.79
N LYS A 450 -0.28 35.66 -8.02
CA LYS A 450 -0.27 36.60 -9.13
C LYS A 450 -1.47 36.36 -10.04
N GLY A 451 -2.29 37.42 -10.27
CA GLY A 451 -3.43 37.31 -11.16
C GLY A 451 -4.48 36.28 -10.72
N GLY A 452 -4.71 36.13 -9.41
CA GLY A 452 -5.63 35.16 -8.84
C GLY A 452 -5.15 33.72 -8.87
N LYS A 453 -3.90 33.49 -9.28
CA LYS A 453 -3.29 32.16 -9.32
C LYS A 453 -2.23 32.01 -8.23
N ILE A 454 -2.41 31.00 -7.38
CA ILE A 454 -1.53 30.68 -6.27
C ILE A 454 -0.41 29.79 -6.77
N PHE A 455 0.85 30.15 -6.52
CA PHE A 455 2.03 29.42 -6.99
C PHE A 455 2.38 28.27 -6.03
N SER A 456 1.49 27.30 -5.96
CA SER A 456 1.65 26.06 -5.20
C SER A 456 1.12 24.88 -6.01
N ALA A 457 1.89 23.81 -6.10
CA ALA A 457 1.50 22.60 -6.79
C ALA A 457 1.85 21.35 -5.96
N THR A 458 0.90 20.45 -5.85
CA THR A 458 1.11 19.09 -5.35
C THR A 458 0.89 18.13 -6.49
N LEU A 459 1.92 17.34 -6.80
CA LEU A 459 1.95 16.47 -7.96
C LEU A 459 2.08 15.01 -7.51
N GLY A 460 1.37 14.11 -8.19
CA GLY A 460 1.42 12.66 -7.95
C GLY A 460 1.89 11.86 -9.17
N LEU A 461 2.54 10.74 -8.93
CA LEU A 461 2.95 9.79 -9.96
C LEU A 461 2.89 8.37 -9.42
N VAL A 462 2.07 7.52 -10.02
CA VAL A 462 1.96 6.12 -9.68
C VAL A 462 2.25 5.24 -10.90
N ASP A 463 3.10 4.24 -10.72
CA ASP A 463 3.37 3.17 -11.69
C ASP A 463 3.45 1.85 -10.90
N ILE A 464 2.38 1.08 -10.94
CA ILE A 464 2.23 -0.17 -10.17
C ILE A 464 3.29 -1.21 -10.60
N VAL A 465 3.60 -1.29 -11.90
CA VAL A 465 4.58 -2.24 -12.42
C VAL A 465 5.95 -2.02 -11.80
N LYS A 466 6.37 -0.77 -11.74
CA LYS A 466 7.65 -0.37 -11.13
C LYS A 466 7.58 -0.25 -9.61
N GLY A 467 6.38 -0.28 -9.03
CA GLY A 467 6.16 0.01 -7.63
C GLY A 467 6.38 1.47 -7.25
N THR A 468 6.25 2.40 -8.23
CA THR A 468 6.34 3.84 -7.98
C THR A 468 5.04 4.33 -7.35
N ASN A 469 5.16 5.09 -6.26
CA ASN A 469 4.07 5.80 -5.59
C ASN A 469 4.67 7.09 -5.01
N SER A 470 4.81 8.11 -5.84
CA SER A 470 5.63 9.28 -5.57
C SER A 470 4.81 10.56 -5.58
N TYR A 471 5.25 11.50 -4.74
CA TYR A 471 4.75 12.87 -4.72
C TYR A 471 5.87 13.87 -5.05
N TYR A 472 5.47 15.03 -5.52
CA TYR A 472 6.34 16.21 -5.69
C TYR A 472 5.54 17.45 -5.34
N LYS A 473 6.01 18.21 -4.36
CA LYS A 473 5.42 19.50 -3.97
C LYS A 473 6.32 20.63 -4.42
N LEU A 474 5.75 21.70 -4.89
CA LEU A 474 6.43 22.87 -5.40
C LEU A 474 5.70 24.13 -4.95
N GLN A 475 6.41 25.04 -4.29
CA GLN A 475 5.87 26.32 -3.85
C GLN A 475 6.83 27.47 -4.16
N LEU A 476 6.27 28.59 -4.59
CA LEU A 476 6.99 29.87 -4.61
C LEU A 476 6.54 30.67 -3.38
N LEU A 477 7.48 30.98 -2.51
CA LEU A 477 7.26 31.67 -1.24
C LEU A 477 7.75 33.10 -1.31
N GLU A 478 6.94 34.03 -0.80
CA GLU A 478 7.27 35.45 -0.68
C GLU A 478 7.33 35.81 0.81
N ASP A 479 8.34 36.58 1.20
CA ASP A 479 8.45 37.13 2.56
C ASP A 479 7.25 38.01 2.87
N ASP A 480 6.73 37.95 4.09
CA ASP A 480 5.57 38.77 4.51
C ASP A 480 5.83 40.30 4.38
N LYS A 481 7.09 40.72 4.26
CA LYS A 481 7.54 42.08 3.97
C LYS A 481 7.82 42.31 2.47
N GLU A 482 7.58 41.32 1.62
CA GLU A 482 7.76 41.36 0.15
C GLU A 482 9.20 41.66 -0.32
N ILE A 483 10.22 41.33 0.50
CA ILE A 483 11.62 41.63 0.22
C ILE A 483 12.38 40.41 -0.33
N ARG A 484 11.99 39.21 0.06
CA ARG A 484 12.70 37.95 -0.25
C ARG A 484 11.78 36.95 -0.90
N TYR A 485 12.33 36.13 -1.77
CA TYR A 485 11.62 35.10 -2.52
C TYR A 485 12.36 33.77 -2.43
N TRP A 486 11.61 32.68 -2.28
CA TRP A 486 12.15 31.31 -2.26
C TRP A 486 11.33 30.40 -3.15
N VAL A 487 11.99 29.43 -3.74
CA VAL A 487 11.34 28.27 -4.34
C VAL A 487 11.57 27.07 -3.44
N PHE A 488 10.48 26.54 -2.90
CA PHE A 488 10.50 25.34 -2.07
C PHE A 488 9.99 24.15 -2.88
N ARG A 489 10.68 23.04 -2.75
CA ARG A 489 10.27 21.77 -3.33
C ARG A 489 10.52 20.61 -2.37
N SER A 490 9.59 19.66 -2.35
CA SER A 490 9.70 18.45 -1.55
C SER A 490 9.22 17.28 -2.39
N TRP A 491 9.92 16.17 -2.34
CA TRP A 491 9.61 14.99 -3.14
C TRP A 491 9.93 13.72 -2.37
N GLY A 492 9.25 12.63 -2.72
CA GLY A 492 9.47 11.34 -2.10
C GLY A 492 8.44 10.30 -2.46
N ARG A 493 8.44 9.22 -1.70
CA ARG A 493 7.48 8.14 -1.78
C ARG A 493 6.37 8.37 -0.75
N VAL A 494 5.12 8.30 -1.20
CA VAL A 494 3.94 8.42 -0.34
C VAL A 494 3.97 7.34 0.75
N GLY A 495 3.66 7.69 1.99
CA GLY A 495 3.61 6.77 3.13
C GLY A 495 4.98 6.31 3.63
N THR A 496 6.05 7.01 3.29
CA THR A 496 7.41 6.64 3.73
C THR A 496 8.23 7.87 4.09
N VAL A 497 9.34 7.66 4.77
CA VAL A 497 10.36 8.69 5.03
C VAL A 497 11.32 8.88 3.85
N ILE A 498 11.15 8.11 2.76
CA ILE A 498 11.98 8.24 1.56
C ILE A 498 11.60 9.51 0.84
N GLY A 499 12.55 10.41 0.72
CA GLY A 499 12.38 11.69 0.06
C GLY A 499 13.39 12.71 0.53
N SER A 500 13.21 13.92 0.05
CA SER A 500 14.02 15.06 0.44
C SER A 500 13.26 16.36 0.12
N ASN A 501 13.78 17.48 0.59
CA ASN A 501 13.29 18.79 0.24
C ASN A 501 14.44 19.71 -0.13
N LYS A 502 14.13 20.82 -0.74
CA LYS A 502 15.09 21.89 -1.06
C LYS A 502 14.39 23.24 -0.99
N LEU A 503 14.99 24.16 -0.25
CA LEU A 503 14.60 25.55 -0.19
C LEU A 503 15.69 26.39 -0.86
N GLU A 504 15.36 27.15 -1.89
CA GLU A 504 16.27 27.97 -2.65
C GLU A 504 15.84 29.43 -2.57
N GLN A 505 16.66 30.27 -1.96
CA GLN A 505 16.44 31.73 -1.99
C GLN A 505 16.81 32.26 -3.36
N MET A 506 15.93 33.03 -3.95
CA MET A 506 16.10 33.57 -5.29
C MET A 506 16.55 35.03 -5.24
N PRO A 507 17.41 35.46 -6.19
CA PRO A 507 17.93 36.84 -6.24
C PRO A 507 16.83 37.88 -6.46
N SER A 508 15.79 37.54 -7.25
CA SER A 508 14.72 38.45 -7.59
C SER A 508 13.37 37.70 -7.68
N LYS A 509 12.28 38.45 -7.69
CA LYS A 509 10.91 37.95 -7.90
C LYS A 509 10.76 37.28 -9.27
N GLU A 510 11.31 37.89 -10.30
CA GLU A 510 11.27 37.44 -11.67
C GLU A 510 11.99 36.09 -11.83
N GLU A 511 13.17 35.95 -11.27
CA GLU A 511 13.94 34.71 -11.28
C GLU A 511 13.23 33.61 -10.47
N ALA A 512 12.58 33.97 -9.35
CA ALA A 512 11.79 33.03 -8.57
C ALA A 512 10.58 32.48 -9.35
N ILE A 513 9.88 33.35 -10.07
CA ILE A 513 8.78 32.96 -10.95
C ILE A 513 9.30 32.03 -12.07
N GLU A 514 10.35 32.44 -12.76
CA GLU A 514 10.93 31.67 -13.87
C GLU A 514 11.37 30.28 -13.39
N HIS A 515 12.07 30.21 -12.24
CA HIS A 515 12.50 28.93 -11.66
C HIS A 515 11.33 28.01 -11.32
N PHE A 516 10.27 28.55 -10.70
CA PHE A 516 9.04 27.80 -10.43
C PHE A 516 8.41 27.25 -11.71
N LEU A 517 8.28 28.11 -12.74
CA LEU A 517 7.69 27.73 -14.03
C LEU A 517 8.49 26.60 -14.70
N ASN A 518 9.82 26.71 -14.73
CA ASN A 518 10.70 25.71 -15.32
C ASN A 518 10.62 24.37 -14.57
N LEU A 519 10.56 24.39 -13.23
CA LEU A 519 10.42 23.16 -12.42
C LEU A 519 9.07 22.49 -12.65
N TYR A 520 7.99 23.26 -12.73
CA TYR A 520 6.66 22.73 -13.01
C TYR A 520 6.61 22.07 -14.39
N GLU A 521 7.15 22.74 -15.41
CA GLU A 521 7.19 22.20 -16.77
C GLU A 521 8.09 20.96 -16.86
N ASP A 522 9.25 20.96 -16.20
CA ASP A 522 10.11 19.77 -16.13
C ASP A 522 9.37 18.56 -15.51
N LYS A 523 8.59 18.77 -14.45
CA LYS A 523 7.91 17.68 -13.76
C LYS A 523 6.64 17.21 -14.46
N THR A 524 5.89 18.10 -15.08
CA THR A 524 4.58 17.80 -15.69
C THR A 524 4.60 17.73 -17.23
N GLY A 525 5.56 18.38 -17.88
CA GLY A 525 5.57 18.61 -19.33
C GLY A 525 4.57 19.68 -19.78
N ASN A 526 3.95 20.42 -18.83
CA ASN A 526 2.95 21.44 -19.10
C ASN A 526 3.41 22.80 -18.60
N SER A 527 3.07 23.84 -19.35
CA SER A 527 3.22 25.22 -18.85
C SER A 527 2.27 25.45 -17.68
N TRP A 528 2.75 26.16 -16.65
CA TRP A 528 1.93 26.57 -15.48
C TRP A 528 0.69 27.39 -15.89
N HIS A 529 0.80 28.16 -16.94
CA HIS A 529 -0.29 29.01 -17.43
C HIS A 529 -1.23 28.30 -18.42
N SER A 530 -0.99 27.04 -18.76
CA SER A 530 -1.87 26.27 -19.64
C SER A 530 -3.26 26.10 -19.01
N THR A 531 -4.30 26.34 -19.82
CA THR A 531 -5.69 26.13 -19.41
C THR A 531 -6.08 24.66 -19.47
N ASN A 532 -5.41 23.88 -20.33
CA ASN A 532 -5.66 22.46 -20.51
C ASN A 532 -4.42 21.67 -20.10
N PHE A 533 -4.58 20.74 -19.18
CA PHE A 533 -3.51 19.85 -18.76
C PHE A 533 -3.47 18.60 -19.66
N THR A 534 -2.29 18.30 -20.19
CA THR A 534 -2.02 17.07 -20.94
C THR A 534 -1.11 16.17 -20.14
N LYS A 535 -1.55 14.94 -19.85
CA LYS A 535 -0.71 13.94 -19.17
C LYS A 535 0.30 13.38 -20.15
N TYR A 536 1.57 13.41 -19.75
CA TYR A 536 2.70 12.83 -20.48
C TYR A 536 3.24 11.58 -19.76
N PRO A 537 3.75 10.59 -20.51
CA PRO A 537 4.39 9.41 -19.93
C PRO A 537 5.53 9.79 -18.98
N LYS A 538 5.58 9.13 -17.82
CA LYS A 538 6.60 9.34 -16.74
C LYS A 538 6.60 10.74 -16.10
N LYS A 539 5.67 11.60 -16.44
CA LYS A 539 5.50 12.93 -15.84
C LYS A 539 4.46 12.90 -14.75
N PHE A 540 4.57 13.81 -13.80
CA PHE A 540 3.63 13.97 -12.69
C PHE A 540 2.30 14.55 -13.14
N TYR A 541 1.27 14.29 -12.33
CA TYR A 541 -0.08 14.81 -12.50
C TYR A 541 -0.44 15.75 -11.33
N PRO A 542 -0.99 16.95 -11.58
CA PRO A 542 -1.36 17.89 -10.53
C PRO A 542 -2.61 17.43 -9.80
N LEU A 543 -2.54 17.44 -8.46
CA LEU A 543 -3.66 17.18 -7.58
C LEU A 543 -4.36 18.52 -7.23
N GLU A 544 -5.67 18.51 -7.23
CA GLU A 544 -6.45 19.66 -6.78
C GLU A 544 -6.52 19.63 -5.25
N ILE A 545 -5.82 20.57 -4.61
CA ILE A 545 -5.77 20.72 -3.17
C ILE A 545 -6.55 21.97 -2.78
N ASP A 546 -7.50 21.83 -1.88
CA ASP A 546 -8.18 22.93 -1.22
C ASP A 546 -7.50 23.23 0.12
N TYR A 547 -6.72 24.29 0.19
CA TYR A 547 -5.93 24.62 1.38
C TYR A 547 -6.75 25.18 2.55
N GLY A 548 -8.00 25.59 2.36
CA GLY A 548 -8.90 26.00 3.44
C GLY A 548 -8.31 26.98 4.46
N GLN A 549 -8.94 27.06 5.64
CA GLN A 549 -8.44 27.83 6.78
C GLN A 549 -7.50 27.00 7.66
N ASP A 550 -6.73 27.69 8.52
CA ASP A 550 -5.78 27.17 9.48
C ASP A 550 -6.37 26.06 10.37
N GLU A 551 -5.69 24.93 10.52
CA GLU A 551 -6.06 23.84 11.44
C GLU A 551 -6.18 24.31 12.91
N GLU A 552 -5.41 25.31 13.33
CA GLU A 552 -5.53 25.87 14.69
C GLU A 552 -6.83 26.66 14.88
N ALA A 553 -7.28 27.38 13.85
CA ALA A 553 -8.58 28.03 13.88
C ALA A 553 -9.72 27.00 13.96
N VAL A 554 -9.61 25.91 13.20
CA VAL A 554 -10.57 24.80 13.25
C VAL A 554 -10.53 24.08 14.62
N LYS A 555 -9.34 23.85 15.20
CA LYS A 555 -9.21 23.29 16.55
C LYS A 555 -9.80 24.18 17.63
N LYS A 556 -9.60 25.49 17.56
CA LYS A 556 -10.23 26.45 18.49
C LYS A 556 -11.74 26.40 18.45
N LEU A 557 -12.33 26.15 17.27
CA LEU A 557 -13.77 25.98 17.10
C LEU A 557 -14.31 24.65 17.68
N THR A 558 -13.45 23.67 17.95
CA THR A 558 -13.84 22.36 18.45
C THR A 558 -13.50 22.15 19.95
N VAL A 559 -12.49 22.82 20.49
CA VAL A 559 -11.92 22.58 21.80
C VAL A 559 -12.47 23.52 22.90
N SER A 560 -13.11 24.60 22.55
CA SER A 560 -13.71 25.53 23.51
C SER A 560 -14.86 24.85 24.24
N ALA A 561 -14.79 24.83 25.52
CA ALA A 561 -15.38 23.85 26.44
C ALA A 561 -16.90 23.89 26.62
N GLY A 562 -17.68 24.53 25.76
CA GLY A 562 -19.15 24.56 25.91
C GLY A 562 -19.65 25.31 27.18
N THR A 563 -18.81 26.12 27.79
CA THR A 563 -19.13 26.85 29.05
C THR A 563 -20.19 27.93 28.87
N LYS A 564 -20.36 28.42 27.65
CA LYS A 564 -21.33 29.42 27.27
C LYS A 564 -22.51 28.89 26.47
N SER A 565 -22.50 27.60 26.12
CA SER A 565 -23.56 26.98 25.33
C SER A 565 -24.87 26.91 26.11
N LYS A 566 -25.96 27.26 25.41
CA LYS A 566 -27.31 27.13 25.93
C LYS A 566 -27.98 25.81 25.64
N LEU A 567 -27.30 24.91 24.87
CA LEU A 567 -27.80 23.61 24.52
C LEU A 567 -27.81 22.66 25.71
N PRO A 568 -28.75 21.72 25.77
CA PRO A 568 -28.70 20.62 26.74
C PRO A 568 -27.38 19.86 26.66
N LYS A 569 -26.85 19.38 27.79
CA LYS A 569 -25.56 18.68 27.85
C LYS A 569 -25.45 17.49 26.89
N PRO A 570 -26.47 16.62 26.75
CA PRO A 570 -26.42 15.52 25.77
C PRO A 570 -26.25 15.99 24.33
N VAL A 571 -26.87 17.14 23.96
CA VAL A 571 -26.75 17.73 22.63
C VAL A 571 -25.35 18.32 22.44
N GLN A 572 -24.79 19.00 23.44
CA GLN A 572 -23.41 19.49 23.39
C GLN A 572 -22.41 18.35 23.14
N ASP A 573 -22.58 17.23 23.87
CA ASP A 573 -21.71 16.05 23.72
C ASP A 573 -21.87 15.41 22.33
N LEU A 574 -23.08 15.41 21.79
CA LEU A 574 -23.35 14.95 20.42
C LEU A 574 -22.63 15.82 19.38
N ILE A 575 -22.71 17.14 19.51
CA ILE A 575 -22.04 18.07 18.58
C ILE A 575 -20.53 17.93 18.62
N LYS A 576 -19.95 17.78 19.81
CA LYS A 576 -18.51 17.47 19.99
C LYS A 576 -18.12 16.17 19.30
N MET A 577 -18.95 15.15 19.40
CA MET A 577 -18.71 13.84 18.80
C MET A 577 -18.79 13.91 17.26
N ILE A 578 -19.77 14.61 16.71
CA ILE A 578 -19.97 14.72 15.25
C ILE A 578 -18.85 15.49 14.56
N PHE A 579 -18.35 16.56 15.22
CA PHE A 579 -17.31 17.43 14.70
C PHE A 579 -15.91 17.12 15.24
N ASP A 580 -15.66 15.91 15.73
CA ASP A 580 -14.35 15.51 16.25
C ASP A 580 -13.34 15.29 15.12
N VAL A 581 -12.38 16.22 15.01
CA VAL A 581 -11.32 16.20 13.98
C VAL A 581 -10.40 14.99 14.13
N GLU A 582 -10.11 14.54 15.36
CA GLU A 582 -9.25 13.38 15.59
C GLU A 582 -9.92 12.07 15.09
N SER A 583 -11.24 11.94 15.26
CA SER A 583 -12.00 10.83 14.66
C SER A 583 -11.96 10.84 13.14
N MET A 584 -12.01 12.03 12.51
CA MET A 584 -11.90 12.18 11.06
C MET A 584 -10.51 11.74 10.57
N LYS A 585 -9.44 12.16 11.23
CA LYS A 585 -8.07 11.74 10.93
C LYS A 585 -7.89 10.23 11.08
N LYS A 586 -8.42 9.66 12.15
CA LYS A 586 -8.38 8.22 12.39
C LYS A 586 -9.07 7.42 11.28
N ALA A 587 -10.25 7.88 10.83
CA ALA A 587 -10.95 7.26 9.70
C ALA A 587 -10.12 7.33 8.41
N MET A 588 -9.44 8.44 8.13
CA MET A 588 -8.57 8.55 6.96
C MET A 588 -7.37 7.59 7.02
N VAL A 589 -6.79 7.38 8.19
CA VAL A 589 -5.70 6.40 8.39
C VAL A 589 -6.19 4.97 8.12
N GLU A 590 -7.40 4.62 8.56
CA GLU A 590 -8.02 3.33 8.25
C GLU A 590 -8.17 3.10 6.74
N PHE A 591 -8.35 4.16 5.96
CA PHE A 591 -8.41 4.12 4.50
C PHE A 591 -7.05 4.16 3.80
N GLU A 592 -5.96 4.03 4.53
CA GLU A 592 -4.58 4.09 4.00
C GLU A 592 -4.24 5.46 3.38
N ILE A 593 -4.85 6.54 3.84
CA ILE A 593 -4.54 7.90 3.42
C ILE A 593 -3.37 8.47 4.21
N ASP A 594 -2.35 8.96 3.50
CA ASP A 594 -1.19 9.61 4.11
C ASP A 594 -1.52 11.03 4.56
N LEU A 595 -1.79 11.21 5.86
CA LEU A 595 -2.14 12.50 6.45
C LEU A 595 -1.00 13.52 6.46
N GLN A 596 0.25 13.07 6.35
CA GLN A 596 1.41 13.98 6.30
C GLN A 596 1.54 14.61 4.92
N LYS A 597 1.29 13.83 3.86
CA LYS A 597 1.40 14.28 2.47
C LYS A 597 0.06 14.82 1.94
N MET A 598 -1.03 14.28 2.45
CA MET A 598 -2.41 14.69 2.13
C MET A 598 -3.13 15.10 3.42
N PRO A 599 -2.94 16.32 3.92
CA PRO A 599 -3.63 16.82 5.10
C PRO A 599 -5.15 16.78 4.97
N LEU A 600 -5.82 16.56 6.09
CA LEU A 600 -7.27 16.43 6.18
C LEU A 600 -8.03 17.59 5.47
N GLY A 601 -9.10 17.27 4.75
CA GLY A 601 -9.97 18.23 4.08
C GLY A 601 -9.38 18.88 2.84
N LYS A 602 -8.32 18.31 2.25
CA LYS A 602 -7.58 18.93 1.14
C LYS A 602 -7.79 18.29 -0.23
N LEU A 603 -8.44 17.14 -0.30
CA LEU A 603 -8.92 16.63 -1.59
C LEU A 603 -10.18 17.39 -1.98
N SER A 604 -10.16 18.03 -3.15
CA SER A 604 -11.34 18.74 -3.62
C SER A 604 -12.48 17.76 -3.94
N LYS A 605 -13.71 18.24 -3.77
CA LYS A 605 -14.92 17.48 -4.16
C LYS A 605 -14.83 16.99 -5.61
N ARG A 606 -14.32 17.84 -6.51
CA ARG A 606 -14.12 17.51 -7.93
C ARG A 606 -13.14 16.34 -8.12
N GLN A 607 -12.05 16.30 -7.35
CA GLN A 607 -11.07 15.20 -7.41
C GLN A 607 -11.67 13.89 -6.93
N ILE A 608 -12.48 13.92 -5.86
CA ILE A 608 -13.22 12.75 -5.39
C ILE A 608 -14.22 12.26 -6.46
N GLN A 609 -14.94 13.16 -7.12
CA GLN A 609 -15.85 12.82 -8.23
C GLN A 609 -15.11 12.18 -9.41
N SER A 610 -13.93 12.70 -9.77
CA SER A 610 -13.08 12.10 -10.80
C SER A 610 -12.62 10.69 -10.42
N ALA A 611 -12.34 10.45 -9.14
CA ALA A 611 -11.98 9.12 -8.63
C ALA A 611 -13.16 8.14 -8.72
N TYR A 612 -14.39 8.56 -8.44
CA TYR A 612 -15.59 7.73 -8.65
C TYR A 612 -15.73 7.32 -10.12
N SER A 613 -15.54 8.25 -11.05
CA SER A 613 -15.61 7.96 -12.49
C SER A 613 -14.59 6.89 -12.90
N ILE A 614 -13.37 6.97 -12.39
CA ILE A 614 -12.35 5.94 -12.65
C ILE A 614 -12.73 4.60 -12.04
N LEU A 615 -13.26 4.56 -10.82
CA LEU A 615 -13.74 3.32 -10.21
C LEU A 615 -14.89 2.70 -11.00
N ASN A 616 -15.77 3.51 -11.59
CA ASN A 616 -16.81 3.03 -12.50
C ASN A 616 -16.22 2.37 -13.75
N ASP A 617 -15.22 2.99 -14.37
CA ASP A 617 -14.54 2.44 -15.53
C ASP A 617 -13.81 1.13 -15.19
N VAL A 618 -13.16 1.06 -14.01
CA VAL A 618 -12.53 -0.17 -13.50
C VAL A 618 -13.57 -1.28 -13.31
N GLN A 619 -14.69 -0.97 -12.69
CA GLN A 619 -15.76 -1.93 -12.47
C GLN A 619 -16.29 -2.49 -13.78
N GLN A 620 -16.52 -1.64 -14.77
CA GLN A 620 -16.95 -2.07 -16.11
C GLN A 620 -15.88 -2.95 -16.77
N ALA A 621 -14.60 -2.56 -16.68
CA ALA A 621 -13.51 -3.36 -17.24
C ALA A 621 -13.44 -4.75 -16.58
N VAL A 622 -13.52 -4.84 -15.25
CA VAL A 622 -13.50 -6.11 -14.52
C VAL A 622 -14.73 -6.98 -14.85
N SER A 623 -15.92 -6.38 -14.94
CA SER A 623 -17.17 -7.11 -15.22
C SER A 623 -17.27 -7.59 -16.67
N ASN A 624 -16.71 -6.88 -17.62
CA ASN A 624 -16.80 -7.16 -19.06
C ASN A 624 -15.58 -7.91 -19.61
N GLY A 625 -14.68 -8.39 -18.76
CA GLY A 625 -13.47 -9.11 -19.18
C GLY A 625 -12.45 -8.20 -19.87
N GLY A 626 -12.29 -6.97 -19.37
CA GLY A 626 -11.27 -6.03 -19.84
C GLY A 626 -9.85 -6.58 -19.72
N THR A 627 -8.93 -6.07 -20.51
CA THR A 627 -7.53 -6.52 -20.53
C THR A 627 -6.81 -6.12 -19.23
N ASP A 628 -5.81 -6.91 -18.84
CA ASP A 628 -4.93 -6.59 -17.69
C ASP A 628 -4.30 -5.20 -17.84
N SER A 629 -3.95 -4.81 -19.05
CA SER A 629 -3.41 -3.48 -19.38
C SER A 629 -4.40 -2.35 -19.09
N GLN A 630 -5.67 -2.56 -19.36
CA GLN A 630 -6.74 -1.59 -19.09
C GLN A 630 -6.97 -1.44 -17.58
N ILE A 631 -7.03 -2.55 -16.86
CA ILE A 631 -7.16 -2.53 -15.38
C ILE A 631 -5.94 -1.88 -14.73
N LEU A 632 -4.74 -2.16 -15.24
CA LEU A 632 -3.50 -1.53 -14.77
C LEU A 632 -3.52 -0.02 -14.98
N ASP A 633 -3.94 0.45 -16.15
CA ASP A 633 -4.03 1.87 -16.48
C ASP A 633 -5.00 2.61 -15.55
N LEU A 634 -6.20 2.08 -15.38
CA LEU A 634 -7.20 2.65 -14.50
C LEU A 634 -6.77 2.64 -13.03
N SER A 635 -6.09 1.59 -12.59
CA SER A 635 -5.53 1.50 -11.24
C SER A 635 -4.45 2.55 -10.99
N ASN A 636 -3.54 2.77 -11.95
CA ASN A 636 -2.54 3.85 -11.88
C ASN A 636 -3.21 5.23 -11.77
N ARG A 637 -4.26 5.47 -12.55
CA ARG A 637 -5.02 6.74 -12.50
C ARG A 637 -5.69 6.95 -11.16
N PHE A 638 -6.35 5.93 -10.63
CA PHE A 638 -7.04 6.01 -9.35
C PHE A 638 -6.07 6.35 -8.20
N TYR A 639 -4.96 5.62 -8.08
CA TYR A 639 -3.98 5.87 -7.02
C TYR A 639 -3.19 7.18 -7.21
N THR A 640 -3.12 7.70 -8.41
CA THR A 640 -2.57 9.04 -8.65
C THR A 640 -3.51 10.12 -8.13
N LEU A 641 -4.82 9.99 -8.37
CA LEU A 641 -5.84 10.95 -7.90
C LEU A 641 -6.02 10.90 -6.38
N ILE A 642 -6.01 9.72 -5.80
CA ILE A 642 -6.17 9.49 -4.37
C ILE A 642 -4.90 8.83 -3.82
N PRO A 643 -3.92 9.61 -3.37
CA PRO A 643 -2.68 9.08 -2.84
C PRO A 643 -2.90 8.17 -1.63
N HIS A 644 -2.38 6.95 -1.70
CA HIS A 644 -2.49 5.97 -0.64
C HIS A 644 -1.13 5.68 0.00
N ASP A 645 -1.15 5.42 1.30
CA ASP A 645 0.02 4.93 2.04
C ASP A 645 0.10 3.41 1.94
N PHE A 646 0.89 2.92 1.01
CA PHE A 646 1.24 1.50 0.90
C PHE A 646 2.64 1.18 1.46
N GLY A 647 3.27 2.16 2.10
CA GLY A 647 4.64 2.01 2.55
C GLY A 647 5.57 1.60 1.39
N MET A 648 6.35 0.55 1.59
CA MET A 648 7.26 0.01 0.57
C MET A 648 6.59 -1.00 -0.38
N LYS A 649 5.33 -1.38 -0.15
CA LYS A 649 4.62 -2.32 -1.00
C LYS A 649 4.17 -1.64 -2.30
N LYS A 650 3.99 -2.46 -3.34
CA LYS A 650 3.35 -2.00 -4.57
C LYS A 650 1.87 -1.77 -4.33
N PRO A 651 1.28 -0.70 -4.89
CA PRO A 651 -0.17 -0.55 -4.89
C PRO A 651 -0.83 -1.79 -5.53
N PRO A 652 -1.88 -2.35 -4.92
CA PRO A 652 -2.58 -3.50 -5.49
C PRO A 652 -3.42 -3.10 -6.71
N LEU A 653 -3.55 -4.02 -7.67
CA LEU A 653 -4.44 -3.81 -8.82
C LEU A 653 -5.90 -3.79 -8.37
N LEU A 654 -6.71 -2.94 -8.98
CA LEU A 654 -8.16 -2.89 -8.81
C LEU A 654 -8.83 -3.93 -9.72
N ASN A 655 -8.52 -5.20 -9.53
CA ASN A 655 -8.93 -6.30 -10.41
C ASN A 655 -10.03 -7.19 -9.82
N ASN A 656 -10.60 -6.81 -8.68
CA ASN A 656 -11.65 -7.58 -8.04
C ASN A 656 -12.77 -6.65 -7.53
N LEU A 657 -14.01 -7.10 -7.63
CA LEU A 657 -15.18 -6.30 -7.31
C LEU A 657 -15.30 -5.96 -5.83
N GLU A 658 -14.87 -6.82 -4.92
CA GLU A 658 -14.88 -6.54 -3.47
C GLU A 658 -13.92 -5.40 -3.12
N TYR A 659 -12.72 -5.41 -3.72
CA TYR A 659 -11.74 -4.37 -3.50
C TYR A 659 -12.21 -3.03 -4.09
N ILE A 660 -12.82 -3.04 -5.27
CA ILE A 660 -13.45 -1.87 -5.87
C ILE A 660 -14.54 -1.31 -4.96
N THR A 661 -15.41 -2.18 -4.42
CA THR A 661 -16.46 -1.81 -3.46
C THR A 661 -15.88 -1.13 -2.23
N SER A 662 -14.81 -1.67 -1.66
CA SER A 662 -14.14 -1.05 -0.49
C SER A 662 -13.59 0.35 -0.80
N LYS A 663 -13.12 0.57 -2.03
CA LYS A 663 -12.66 1.91 -2.47
C LYS A 663 -13.83 2.87 -2.73
N VAL A 664 -14.97 2.39 -3.18
CA VAL A 664 -16.20 3.20 -3.26
C VAL A 664 -16.65 3.65 -1.88
N GLU A 665 -16.69 2.74 -0.90
CA GLU A 665 -17.01 3.07 0.49
C GLU A 665 -16.03 4.09 1.08
N MET A 666 -14.74 3.94 0.78
CA MET A 666 -13.71 4.90 1.16
C MET A 666 -14.02 6.29 0.61
N LEU A 667 -14.35 6.42 -0.69
CA LEU A 667 -14.69 7.70 -1.31
C LEU A 667 -15.97 8.30 -0.73
N ASP A 668 -16.99 7.50 -0.43
CA ASP A 668 -18.21 7.93 0.24
C ASP A 668 -17.89 8.57 1.60
N ASN A 669 -17.04 7.91 2.39
CA ASN A 669 -16.61 8.43 3.69
C ASN A 669 -15.73 9.68 3.57
N LEU A 670 -14.81 9.73 2.59
CA LEU A 670 -13.99 10.93 2.35
C LEU A 670 -14.85 12.13 1.95
N LEU A 671 -15.89 11.92 1.16
CA LEU A 671 -16.81 12.98 0.76
C LEU A 671 -17.57 13.53 1.98
N ASP A 672 -18.02 12.68 2.89
CA ASP A 672 -18.70 13.09 4.12
C ASP A 672 -17.74 13.79 5.10
N ILE A 673 -16.51 13.33 5.23
CA ILE A 673 -15.46 14.01 6.01
C ILE A 673 -15.16 15.38 5.42
N GLU A 674 -15.09 15.50 4.10
CA GLU A 674 -14.90 16.79 3.42
C GLU A 674 -16.06 17.75 3.73
N VAL A 675 -17.30 17.29 3.70
CA VAL A 675 -18.47 18.10 4.08
C VAL A 675 -18.37 18.56 5.53
N ALA A 676 -18.04 17.67 6.47
CA ALA A 676 -17.87 18.01 7.88
C ALA A 676 -16.76 19.05 8.07
N TYR A 677 -15.65 18.89 7.40
CA TYR A 677 -14.53 19.80 7.48
C TYR A 677 -14.84 21.17 6.86
N SER A 678 -15.58 21.19 5.75
CA SER A 678 -16.07 22.41 5.11
C SER A 678 -17.02 23.19 6.02
N LEU A 679 -17.91 22.51 6.74
CA LEU A 679 -18.79 23.14 7.74
C LEU A 679 -17.99 23.77 8.88
N LEU A 680 -16.98 23.09 9.40
CA LEU A 680 -16.08 23.65 10.42
C LEU A 680 -15.37 24.93 9.94
N ARG A 681 -14.94 24.95 8.67
CA ARG A 681 -14.25 26.09 8.07
C ARG A 681 -15.14 27.28 7.78
N SER A 682 -16.42 27.09 7.49
CA SER A 682 -17.35 28.12 7.05
C SER A 682 -17.82 29.08 8.17
N GLY A 683 -17.37 28.86 9.42
CA GLY A 683 -17.75 29.68 10.56
C GLY A 683 -17.01 31.01 10.58
N GLY A 684 -17.71 32.10 10.32
CA GLY A 684 -17.22 33.43 10.64
C GLY A 684 -16.94 33.56 12.14
N GLN A 685 -15.99 34.39 12.50
CA GLN A 685 -15.65 34.73 13.90
C GLN A 685 -16.78 35.59 14.49
N ASP A 686 -17.89 34.98 14.85
CA ASP A 686 -18.82 35.57 15.79
C ASP A 686 -18.24 35.37 17.19
N GLY A 687 -17.39 36.27 17.62
CA GLY A 687 -16.62 36.19 18.86
C GLY A 687 -17.41 36.03 20.15
N ASP A 688 -18.75 36.20 20.10
CA ASP A 688 -19.62 36.16 21.26
C ASP A 688 -20.37 34.83 21.45
N LYS A 689 -20.45 33.98 20.41
CA LYS A 689 -21.12 32.67 20.48
C LYS A 689 -20.19 31.55 20.86
N ASP A 690 -20.68 30.58 21.64
CA ASP A 690 -19.95 29.33 21.91
C ASP A 690 -19.77 28.54 20.59
N PRO A 691 -18.58 28.02 20.30
CA PRO A 691 -18.30 27.22 19.09
C PRO A 691 -19.24 26.02 18.90
N ILE A 692 -19.70 25.40 19.99
CA ILE A 692 -20.68 24.31 19.95
C ILE A 692 -22.00 24.79 19.38
N ASP A 693 -22.48 25.98 19.81
CA ASP A 693 -23.72 26.54 19.32
C ASP A 693 -23.59 26.94 17.84
N VAL A 694 -22.45 27.48 17.42
CA VAL A 694 -22.17 27.78 16.01
C VAL A 694 -22.19 26.50 15.16
N ASN A 695 -21.54 25.43 15.60
CA ASN A 695 -21.54 24.15 14.89
C ASN A 695 -22.94 23.50 14.86
N TYR A 696 -23.71 23.64 15.93
CA TYR A 696 -25.10 23.21 15.97
C TYR A 696 -25.94 23.90 14.90
N GLU A 697 -25.84 25.24 14.81
CA GLU A 697 -26.56 26.03 13.81
C GLU A 697 -26.22 25.62 12.37
N LYS A 698 -24.97 25.27 12.09
CA LYS A 698 -24.52 24.80 10.76
C LYS A 698 -25.16 23.47 10.33
N LEU A 699 -25.60 22.65 11.25
CA LEU A 699 -26.30 21.41 10.94
C LEU A 699 -27.69 21.62 10.38
N LYS A 700 -28.28 22.82 10.60
CA LYS A 700 -29.64 23.13 10.18
C LYS A 700 -30.65 22.06 10.57
N THR A 701 -30.50 21.56 11.77
CA THR A 701 -31.29 20.48 12.33
C THR A 701 -31.66 20.80 13.76
N ASP A 702 -32.93 20.78 14.08
CA ASP A 702 -33.42 20.87 15.46
C ASP A 702 -33.21 19.55 16.15
N ILE A 703 -32.49 19.53 17.26
CA ILE A 703 -32.13 18.29 18.00
C ILE A 703 -32.62 18.45 19.43
N LYS A 704 -33.56 17.60 19.85
CA LYS A 704 -34.14 17.59 21.18
C LYS A 704 -33.88 16.25 21.87
N VAL A 705 -33.48 16.28 23.13
CA VAL A 705 -33.33 15.08 23.97
C VAL A 705 -34.71 14.50 24.26
N VAL A 706 -34.91 13.23 23.96
CA VAL A 706 -36.13 12.50 24.33
C VAL A 706 -36.04 12.05 25.79
N ASP A 707 -37.09 12.31 26.58
CA ASP A 707 -37.14 11.83 27.97
C ASP A 707 -37.04 10.31 28.00
N LYS A 708 -36.09 9.80 28.78
CA LYS A 708 -35.82 8.36 28.93
C LYS A 708 -37.01 7.54 29.43
N ASN A 709 -37.97 8.20 30.11
CA ASN A 709 -39.19 7.57 30.66
C ASN A 709 -40.42 7.75 29.75
N SER A 710 -40.30 8.50 28.65
CA SER A 710 -41.40 8.68 27.68
C SER A 710 -41.78 7.37 26.96
N GLU A 711 -43.00 7.34 26.47
CA GLU A 711 -43.46 6.17 25.65
C GLU A 711 -42.65 6.04 24.37
N GLU A 712 -42.28 7.16 23.74
CA GLU A 712 -41.35 7.17 22.57
C GLU A 712 -40.02 6.46 22.89
N ALA A 713 -39.40 6.81 24.02
CA ALA A 713 -38.13 6.18 24.44
C ALA A 713 -38.27 4.69 24.74
N LYS A 714 -39.37 4.29 25.35
CA LYS A 714 -39.66 2.87 25.64
C LYS A 714 -39.86 2.06 24.36
N ILE A 715 -40.61 2.60 23.38
CA ILE A 715 -40.83 1.97 22.08
C ILE A 715 -39.49 1.80 21.35
N ILE A 716 -38.68 2.84 21.30
CA ILE A 716 -37.39 2.82 20.62
C ILE A 716 -36.41 1.83 21.29
N LYS A 717 -36.34 1.81 22.62
CA LYS A 717 -35.53 0.84 23.37
C LYS A 717 -35.99 -0.60 23.12
N GLN A 718 -37.30 -0.82 23.04
CA GLN A 718 -37.86 -2.13 22.72
C GLN A 718 -37.53 -2.55 21.29
N TYR A 719 -37.53 -1.61 20.34
CA TYR A 719 -37.16 -1.81 18.96
C TYR A 719 -35.66 -2.22 18.85
N VAL A 720 -34.76 -1.54 19.55
CA VAL A 720 -33.35 -1.93 19.65
C VAL A 720 -33.18 -3.33 20.25
N LYS A 721 -33.87 -3.64 21.36
CA LYS A 721 -33.77 -4.92 22.04
C LYS A 721 -34.27 -6.08 21.20
N ASN A 722 -35.41 -5.94 20.57
CA ASN A 722 -36.09 -7.03 19.86
C ASN A 722 -35.48 -7.35 18.52
N THR A 723 -34.88 -6.35 17.83
CA THR A 723 -34.38 -6.48 16.47
C THR A 723 -32.85 -6.61 16.38
N HIS A 724 -32.21 -6.92 17.51
CA HIS A 724 -30.81 -7.34 17.51
C HIS A 724 -30.74 -8.81 17.03
N ALA A 725 -30.13 -9.04 15.87
CA ALA A 725 -30.10 -10.35 15.24
C ALA A 725 -29.18 -11.32 15.99
N SER A 726 -29.57 -12.57 16.07
CA SER A 726 -28.81 -13.63 16.75
C SER A 726 -27.46 -13.93 16.11
N THR A 727 -27.30 -13.65 14.81
CA THR A 727 -26.03 -13.81 14.10
C THR A 727 -25.05 -12.66 14.35
N HIS A 728 -25.53 -11.52 14.86
CA HIS A 728 -24.70 -10.36 15.19
C HIS A 728 -24.34 -10.37 16.68
N ASN A 729 -23.71 -11.44 17.14
CA ASN A 729 -23.47 -11.72 18.56
C ASN A 729 -22.13 -11.21 19.11
N ALA A 730 -21.34 -10.52 18.29
CA ALA A 730 -20.05 -9.97 18.70
C ALA A 730 -20.17 -8.85 19.74
N TYR A 731 -21.33 -8.21 19.81
CA TYR A 731 -21.61 -7.12 20.74
C TYR A 731 -23.10 -7.10 21.12
N ASP A 732 -23.37 -6.48 22.26
CA ASP A 732 -24.72 -6.09 22.67
C ASP A 732 -24.85 -4.56 22.58
N LEU A 733 -26.06 -4.07 22.33
CA LEU A 733 -26.34 -2.65 22.21
C LEU A 733 -27.00 -2.08 23.47
N LYS A 734 -26.47 -0.94 23.94
CA LYS A 734 -27.08 -0.14 25.03
C LYS A 734 -27.41 1.24 24.49
N VAL A 735 -28.65 1.65 24.62
CA VAL A 735 -29.07 3.01 24.28
C VAL A 735 -28.61 3.98 25.36
N LEU A 736 -27.75 4.92 24.97
CA LEU A 736 -27.24 5.96 25.86
C LEU A 736 -28.15 7.18 25.86
N GLU A 737 -28.47 7.68 24.65
CA GLU A 737 -29.36 8.82 24.43
C GLU A 737 -30.23 8.58 23.21
N VAL A 738 -31.42 9.18 23.22
CA VAL A 738 -32.32 9.27 22.09
C VAL A 738 -32.61 10.75 21.84
N PHE A 739 -32.39 11.17 20.61
CA PHE A 739 -32.68 12.53 20.16
C PHE A 739 -33.80 12.50 19.14
N LYS A 740 -34.75 13.37 19.29
CA LYS A 740 -35.73 13.67 18.26
C LYS A 740 -35.12 14.74 17.37
N ILE A 741 -35.08 14.49 16.08
CA ILE A 741 -34.46 15.38 15.11
C ILE A 741 -35.46 15.86 14.06
N GLU A 742 -35.32 17.11 13.63
CA GLU A 742 -36.07 17.67 12.53
C GLU A 742 -35.12 18.52 11.69
N ARG A 743 -34.81 18.02 10.48
CA ARG A 743 -33.98 18.76 9.54
C ARG A 743 -34.76 19.86 8.86
N GLU A 744 -34.16 21.04 8.73
CA GLU A 744 -34.74 22.18 8.05
C GLU A 744 -35.18 21.86 6.62
N GLY A 745 -36.45 22.04 6.30
CA GLY A 745 -37.01 21.78 4.97
C GLY A 745 -37.30 20.33 4.61
N GLU A 746 -36.90 19.37 5.43
CA GLU A 746 -37.09 17.94 5.12
C GLU A 746 -38.54 17.49 5.22
N SER A 747 -39.26 17.94 6.25
CA SER A 747 -40.68 17.66 6.37
C SER A 747 -41.52 18.27 5.23
N GLN A 748 -41.12 19.42 4.71
CA GLN A 748 -41.76 20.03 3.54
C GLN A 748 -41.47 19.25 2.26
N ARG A 749 -40.26 18.77 2.09
CA ARG A 749 -39.85 17.89 0.98
C ARG A 749 -40.59 16.54 1.03
N TYR A 750 -40.80 15.99 2.21
CA TYR A 750 -41.51 14.75 2.46
C TYR A 750 -43.05 14.86 2.30
N LYS A 751 -43.63 16.05 2.36
CA LYS A 751 -45.06 16.27 2.33
C LYS A 751 -45.82 15.53 1.23
N PRO A 752 -45.36 15.40 -0.02
CA PRO A 752 -46.02 14.60 -1.05
C PRO A 752 -46.17 13.13 -0.73
N PHE A 753 -45.35 12.60 0.15
CA PHE A 753 -45.33 11.18 0.54
C PHE A 753 -46.00 10.90 1.87
N LYS A 754 -46.46 11.94 2.59
CA LYS A 754 -47.06 11.78 3.91
C LYS A 754 -48.38 11.00 3.89
N GLU A 755 -49.08 11.03 2.79
CA GLU A 755 -50.33 10.32 2.58
C GLU A 755 -50.13 8.95 1.88
N LEU A 756 -48.91 8.62 1.51
CA LEU A 756 -48.59 7.31 0.92
C LEU A 756 -48.73 6.23 1.98
N HIS A 757 -49.39 5.11 1.60
CA HIS A 757 -49.48 3.94 2.48
C HIS A 757 -48.12 3.30 2.74
N ASN A 758 -48.04 2.42 3.75
CA ASN A 758 -46.83 1.67 4.09
C ASN A 758 -45.61 2.57 4.40
N ARG A 759 -45.81 3.45 5.32
CA ARG A 759 -44.71 4.27 5.91
C ARG A 759 -44.19 3.56 7.14
N GLN A 760 -42.90 3.31 7.19
CA GLN A 760 -42.26 2.57 8.27
C GLN A 760 -41.10 3.37 8.89
N LEU A 761 -40.91 3.16 10.20
CA LEU A 761 -39.76 3.69 10.94
C LEU A 761 -38.64 2.66 10.88
N LEU A 762 -37.61 2.95 10.12
CA LEU A 762 -36.51 2.01 9.79
C LEU A 762 -35.13 2.55 10.19
N TRP A 763 -34.21 1.62 10.40
CA TRP A 763 -32.85 1.90 10.83
C TRP A 763 -31.92 2.25 9.66
N HIS A 764 -31.05 3.23 9.91
CA HIS A 764 -29.94 3.57 9.04
C HIS A 764 -28.69 3.85 9.87
N GLY A 765 -27.64 3.05 9.70
CA GLY A 765 -26.35 3.22 10.38
C GLY A 765 -25.30 3.84 9.50
N SER A 766 -24.42 4.62 10.08
CA SER A 766 -23.28 5.22 9.39
C SER A 766 -22.14 5.54 10.38
N ARG A 767 -20.94 5.77 9.88
CA ARG A 767 -19.83 6.20 10.73
C ARG A 767 -20.15 7.55 11.39
N THR A 768 -19.67 7.76 12.61
CA THR A 768 -19.85 9.02 13.35
C THR A 768 -19.39 10.24 12.55
N THR A 769 -18.29 10.12 11.81
CA THR A 769 -17.72 11.16 10.96
C THR A 769 -18.62 11.60 9.79
N ASN A 770 -19.63 10.80 9.44
CA ASN A 770 -20.57 11.08 8.36
C ASN A 770 -21.79 11.91 8.81
N PHE A 771 -22.03 12.02 10.11
CA PHE A 771 -23.27 12.61 10.63
C PHE A 771 -23.37 14.12 10.46
N ALA A 772 -22.25 14.85 10.42
CA ALA A 772 -22.29 16.27 10.06
C ALA A 772 -22.86 16.48 8.66
N GLY A 773 -22.44 15.66 7.70
CA GLY A 773 -22.99 15.65 6.34
C GLY A 773 -24.45 15.21 6.28
N ILE A 774 -24.79 14.13 6.99
CA ILE A 774 -26.15 13.58 7.01
C ILE A 774 -27.15 14.59 7.62
N LEU A 775 -26.82 15.18 8.73
CA LEU A 775 -27.73 16.15 9.38
C LEU A 775 -27.84 17.44 8.58
N SER A 776 -26.73 17.97 8.04
CA SER A 776 -26.76 19.22 7.27
C SER A 776 -27.39 19.08 5.88
N GLN A 777 -27.19 17.95 5.19
CA GLN A 777 -27.62 17.73 3.80
C GLN A 777 -28.68 16.64 3.63
N GLY A 778 -28.98 15.88 4.66
CA GLY A 778 -29.85 14.69 4.60
C GLY A 778 -29.12 13.44 4.09
N LEU A 779 -29.83 12.34 4.10
CA LEU A 779 -29.38 11.12 3.44
C LEU A 779 -29.34 11.34 1.93
N ARG A 780 -28.27 10.89 1.29
CA ARG A 780 -27.99 11.14 -0.12
C ARG A 780 -27.94 9.83 -0.89
N ILE A 781 -28.25 9.91 -2.15
CA ILE A 781 -28.03 8.83 -3.11
C ILE A 781 -26.62 8.99 -3.69
N ALA A 782 -25.94 7.89 -3.91
CA ALA A 782 -24.62 7.89 -4.52
C ALA A 782 -24.60 8.67 -5.84
N PRO A 783 -23.52 9.43 -6.13
CA PRO A 783 -23.46 10.23 -7.34
C PRO A 783 -23.51 9.36 -8.61
N PRO A 784 -23.96 9.89 -9.75
CA PRO A 784 -24.05 9.13 -11.01
C PRO A 784 -22.72 8.51 -11.43
N GLU A 785 -21.61 9.16 -11.11
CA GLU A 785 -20.25 8.73 -11.43
C GLU A 785 -19.79 7.52 -10.60
N ALA A 786 -20.42 7.25 -9.45
CA ALA A 786 -20.04 6.12 -8.61
C ALA A 786 -20.33 4.79 -9.32
N PRO A 787 -19.44 3.77 -9.19
CA PRO A 787 -19.71 2.44 -9.72
C PRO A 787 -20.93 1.81 -9.06
N VAL A 788 -21.59 0.94 -9.80
CA VAL A 788 -22.79 0.25 -9.33
C VAL A 788 -22.49 -0.85 -8.33
N THR A 789 -21.27 -1.34 -8.38
CA THR A 789 -20.73 -2.36 -7.46
C THR A 789 -20.76 -1.85 -6.02
N GLY A 790 -21.24 -2.67 -5.10
CA GLY A 790 -21.41 -2.28 -3.70
C GLY A 790 -22.85 -1.90 -3.33
N TYR A 791 -23.73 -1.71 -4.32
CA TYR A 791 -25.14 -1.42 -4.13
C TYR A 791 -25.98 -2.60 -4.62
N MET A 792 -26.36 -3.47 -3.70
CA MET A 792 -27.02 -4.75 -4.02
C MET A 792 -28.29 -4.59 -4.87
N PHE A 793 -29.01 -3.49 -4.68
CA PHE A 793 -30.22 -3.13 -5.41
C PHE A 793 -30.11 -1.78 -6.13
N GLY A 794 -28.91 -1.40 -6.54
CA GLY A 794 -28.64 -0.12 -7.21
C GLY A 794 -28.49 1.07 -6.26
N LYS A 795 -28.32 2.25 -6.83
CA LYS A 795 -28.07 3.50 -6.10
C LYS A 795 -29.36 4.02 -5.50
N GLY A 796 -29.49 3.89 -4.20
CA GLY A 796 -30.63 4.37 -3.40
C GLY A 796 -30.21 4.60 -1.97
N ILE A 797 -31.16 4.90 -1.11
CA ILE A 797 -30.98 5.00 0.33
C ILE A 797 -31.46 3.71 0.97
N TYR A 798 -30.61 3.05 1.73
CA TYR A 798 -30.79 1.72 2.32
C TYR A 798 -31.20 1.79 3.78
N PHE A 799 -32.18 1.03 4.15
CA PHE A 799 -32.68 0.88 5.52
C PHE A 799 -32.83 -0.59 5.91
N ALA A 800 -32.87 -0.83 7.20
CA ALA A 800 -33.15 -2.15 7.76
C ALA A 800 -34.24 -2.07 8.84
N ASP A 801 -34.95 -3.19 9.04
CA ASP A 801 -35.88 -3.39 10.15
C ASP A 801 -35.22 -4.11 11.34
N MET A 802 -34.02 -4.63 11.16
CA MET A 802 -33.19 -5.22 12.20
C MET A 802 -32.07 -4.24 12.59
N VAL A 803 -32.08 -3.77 13.85
CA VAL A 803 -31.13 -2.74 14.31
C VAL A 803 -29.68 -3.14 14.13
N SER A 804 -29.32 -4.38 14.41
CA SER A 804 -27.94 -4.86 14.33
C SER A 804 -27.41 -4.91 12.90
N LYS A 805 -28.30 -5.08 11.90
CA LYS A 805 -27.90 -4.97 10.49
C LYS A 805 -27.40 -3.55 10.18
N SER A 806 -28.15 -2.53 10.58
CA SER A 806 -27.73 -1.13 10.40
C SER A 806 -26.58 -0.73 11.34
N ALA A 807 -26.53 -1.26 12.55
CA ALA A 807 -25.48 -0.97 13.53
C ALA A 807 -24.08 -1.39 13.05
N ASN A 808 -23.97 -2.43 12.25
CA ASN A 808 -22.67 -2.85 11.66
C ASN A 808 -22.04 -1.74 10.79
N TYR A 809 -22.84 -0.87 10.18
CA TYR A 809 -22.36 0.26 9.39
C TYR A 809 -21.87 1.45 10.24
N CYS A 810 -22.01 1.38 11.57
CA CYS A 810 -21.42 2.38 12.46
C CYS A 810 -19.90 2.24 12.58
N HIS A 811 -19.34 1.09 12.19
CA HIS A 811 -17.90 0.78 12.21
C HIS A 811 -17.24 1.09 13.55
N THR A 812 -17.90 0.72 14.64
CA THR A 812 -17.37 0.82 15.99
C THR A 812 -16.35 -0.30 16.26
N SER A 813 -15.53 -0.13 17.29
CA SER A 813 -14.56 -1.12 17.74
C SER A 813 -14.54 -1.20 19.27
N GLN A 814 -13.78 -2.13 19.85
CA GLN A 814 -13.62 -2.20 21.32
C GLN A 814 -13.07 -0.90 21.91
N ASN A 815 -12.14 -0.25 21.19
CA ASN A 815 -11.50 0.98 21.62
C ASN A 815 -12.36 2.23 21.33
N ASP A 816 -13.25 2.14 20.35
CA ASP A 816 -14.19 3.19 19.96
C ASP A 816 -15.59 2.61 19.85
N SER A 817 -16.20 2.40 21.04
CA SER A 817 -17.38 1.58 21.21
C SER A 817 -18.70 2.35 21.24
N VAL A 818 -18.68 3.66 20.95
CA VAL A 818 -19.88 4.49 20.86
C VAL A 818 -20.16 4.85 19.42
N GLY A 819 -21.37 4.57 18.95
CA GLY A 819 -21.81 4.87 17.59
C GLY A 819 -23.14 5.62 17.57
N LEU A 820 -23.47 6.12 16.39
CA LEU A 820 -24.71 6.82 16.11
C LEU A 820 -25.53 6.07 15.07
N ILE A 821 -26.85 5.99 15.27
CA ILE A 821 -27.76 5.36 14.34
C ILE A 821 -29.02 6.20 14.19
N LEU A 822 -29.61 6.18 13.01
CA LEU A 822 -30.82 6.94 12.67
C LEU A 822 -32.05 6.03 12.62
N LEU A 823 -33.17 6.58 13.01
CA LEU A 823 -34.50 6.12 12.64
C LEU A 823 -35.15 7.12 11.68
N GLY A 824 -35.49 6.66 10.51
CA GLY A 824 -36.19 7.45 9.50
C GLY A 824 -37.59 6.92 9.24
N GLU A 825 -38.52 7.84 9.09
CA GLU A 825 -39.80 7.55 8.47
C GLU A 825 -39.60 7.44 6.97
N VAL A 826 -39.83 6.24 6.43
CA VAL A 826 -39.61 5.91 5.02
C VAL A 826 -40.96 5.62 4.37
N ALA A 827 -41.29 6.37 3.32
CA ALA A 827 -42.49 6.15 2.52
C ALA A 827 -42.23 5.07 1.49
N LEU A 828 -42.53 3.82 1.85
CA LEU A 828 -42.25 2.64 1.02
C LEU A 828 -43.32 2.38 -0.05
N GLY A 829 -44.58 2.72 0.22
CA GLY A 829 -45.70 2.46 -0.70
C GLY A 829 -45.77 1.00 -1.17
N ASN A 830 -45.98 0.82 -2.45
CA ASN A 830 -45.90 -0.51 -3.08
C ASN A 830 -44.44 -0.93 -3.28
N MET A 831 -44.01 -1.91 -2.52
CA MET A 831 -42.65 -2.43 -2.59
C MET A 831 -42.48 -3.41 -3.76
N TYR A 832 -41.34 -3.32 -4.45
CA TYR A 832 -40.89 -4.35 -5.38
C TYR A 832 -39.99 -5.32 -4.62
N GLU A 833 -40.48 -6.54 -4.45
CA GLU A 833 -39.81 -7.55 -3.62
C GLU A 833 -38.81 -8.36 -4.44
N MET A 834 -37.60 -8.52 -3.88
CA MET A 834 -36.48 -9.20 -4.52
C MET A 834 -35.79 -10.17 -3.55
N LYS A 835 -35.29 -11.30 -4.08
CA LYS A 835 -34.57 -12.32 -3.32
C LYS A 835 -33.09 -12.35 -3.60
N ASN A 836 -32.66 -11.78 -4.70
CA ASN A 836 -31.27 -11.76 -5.15
C ASN A 836 -30.86 -10.36 -5.54
N ALA A 837 -29.55 -10.11 -5.52
CA ALA A 837 -28.97 -8.85 -5.99
C ALA A 837 -29.41 -8.55 -7.43
N SER A 838 -29.83 -7.33 -7.66
CA SER A 838 -30.19 -6.84 -9.00
C SER A 838 -29.96 -5.34 -9.08
N HIS A 839 -29.29 -4.93 -10.12
CA HIS A 839 -29.07 -3.52 -10.36
C HIS A 839 -30.35 -2.83 -10.80
N ILE A 840 -30.92 -2.02 -9.92
CA ILE A 840 -32.14 -1.24 -10.18
C ILE A 840 -31.73 0.23 -10.33
N THR A 841 -31.97 0.79 -11.50
CA THR A 841 -31.80 2.22 -11.77
C THR A 841 -33.07 3.02 -11.52
N LYS A 842 -34.22 2.36 -11.71
CA LYS A 842 -35.54 2.94 -11.52
C LYS A 842 -36.51 1.85 -11.09
N VAL A 843 -37.34 2.14 -10.10
CA VAL A 843 -38.40 1.20 -9.67
C VAL A 843 -39.37 0.96 -10.81
N PRO A 844 -39.95 -0.27 -10.94
CA PRO A 844 -40.99 -0.59 -11.91
C PRO A 844 -42.23 0.31 -11.75
N LYS A 845 -42.96 0.48 -12.85
CA LYS A 845 -44.21 1.26 -12.84
C LYS A 845 -45.16 0.77 -11.75
N GLY A 846 -45.70 1.68 -10.97
CA GLY A 846 -46.65 1.36 -9.86
C GLY A 846 -45.94 0.92 -8.56
N LYS A 847 -44.61 0.88 -8.54
CA LYS A 847 -43.80 0.63 -7.35
C LYS A 847 -43.15 1.92 -6.85
N HIS A 848 -42.89 1.99 -5.54
CA HIS A 848 -42.33 3.16 -4.89
C HIS A 848 -40.98 2.88 -4.23
N SER A 849 -40.67 1.62 -3.95
CA SER A 849 -39.49 1.18 -3.25
C SER A 849 -39.12 -0.24 -3.62
N VAL A 850 -37.97 -0.68 -3.18
CA VAL A 850 -37.50 -2.08 -3.27
C VAL A 850 -37.38 -2.66 -1.87
N LYS A 851 -37.82 -3.92 -1.70
CA LYS A 851 -37.58 -4.71 -0.51
C LYS A 851 -36.83 -5.97 -0.85
N GLY A 852 -35.57 -6.06 -0.36
CA GLY A 852 -34.86 -7.32 -0.34
C GLY A 852 -35.40 -8.22 0.76
N LEU A 853 -35.88 -9.42 0.40
CA LEU A 853 -36.51 -10.36 1.33
C LEU A 853 -35.47 -11.19 2.06
N GLY A 854 -35.38 -11.04 3.38
CA GLY A 854 -34.49 -11.79 4.26
C GLY A 854 -35.09 -13.08 4.79
N LYS A 855 -34.25 -14.00 5.23
CA LYS A 855 -34.65 -15.25 5.90
C LYS A 855 -35.25 -15.01 7.28
N THR A 856 -34.85 -13.94 7.96
CA THR A 856 -35.30 -13.51 9.29
C THR A 856 -35.82 -12.09 9.20
N ALA A 857 -36.95 -11.84 9.80
CA ALA A 857 -37.61 -10.55 9.85
C ALA A 857 -38.26 -10.34 11.23
N PRO A 858 -38.54 -9.10 11.65
CA PRO A 858 -39.35 -8.82 12.82
C PRO A 858 -40.75 -9.50 12.73
N ASP A 859 -41.24 -10.01 13.83
CA ASP A 859 -42.59 -10.60 13.90
C ASP A 859 -43.64 -9.53 13.50
N PRO A 860 -44.37 -9.72 12.40
CA PRO A 860 -45.28 -8.70 11.92
C PRO A 860 -46.49 -8.51 12.85
N SER A 861 -46.84 -9.54 13.66
CA SER A 861 -47.93 -9.44 14.63
C SER A 861 -47.65 -8.43 15.77
N ALA A 862 -46.40 -8.14 16.02
CA ALA A 862 -45.95 -7.19 17.05
C ALA A 862 -45.72 -5.75 16.52
N THR A 863 -46.00 -5.50 15.26
CA THR A 863 -45.89 -4.17 14.68
C THR A 863 -46.87 -3.20 15.36
N ILE A 864 -46.34 -2.03 15.77
CA ILE A 864 -47.16 -0.98 16.36
C ILE A 864 -47.15 0.27 15.48
N SER A 865 -48.07 1.19 15.75
CA SER A 865 -48.10 2.51 15.10
C SER A 865 -47.64 3.58 16.09
N LEU A 866 -46.72 4.43 15.62
CA LEU A 866 -46.23 5.61 16.32
C LEU A 866 -46.45 6.83 15.42
N ASP A 867 -47.32 7.71 15.82
CA ASP A 867 -47.73 8.90 15.06
C ASP A 867 -48.15 8.58 13.58
N GLY A 868 -48.85 7.45 13.38
CA GLY A 868 -49.31 7.03 12.06
C GLY A 868 -48.25 6.32 11.20
N VAL A 869 -47.10 6.01 11.78
CA VAL A 869 -45.98 5.32 11.12
C VAL A 869 -45.82 3.93 11.74
N ASP A 870 -45.72 2.89 10.93
CA ASP A 870 -45.50 1.53 11.40
C ASP A 870 -44.09 1.33 11.95
N VAL A 871 -43.99 0.76 13.14
CA VAL A 871 -42.74 0.40 13.80
C VAL A 871 -42.66 -1.12 13.88
N PRO A 872 -41.84 -1.78 13.07
CA PRO A 872 -41.73 -3.24 13.05
C PRO A 872 -40.78 -3.72 14.18
N LEU A 873 -41.22 -3.53 15.42
CA LEU A 873 -40.39 -3.80 16.62
C LEU A 873 -40.53 -5.23 17.16
N GLY A 874 -41.16 -6.13 16.44
CA GLY A 874 -41.28 -7.53 16.81
C GLY A 874 -39.92 -8.21 16.89
N LYS A 875 -39.86 -9.31 17.66
CA LYS A 875 -38.64 -10.13 17.70
C LYS A 875 -38.37 -10.75 16.34
N GLY A 876 -37.09 -10.93 16.01
CA GLY A 876 -36.68 -11.60 14.78
C GLY A 876 -37.18 -13.05 14.75
N ILE A 877 -37.95 -13.40 13.74
CA ILE A 877 -38.46 -14.74 13.49
C ILE A 877 -38.15 -15.18 12.06
N PRO A 878 -38.15 -16.49 11.75
CA PRO A 878 -38.05 -16.93 10.37
C PRO A 878 -39.18 -16.32 9.51
N SER A 879 -38.82 -15.70 8.41
CA SER A 879 -39.75 -15.01 7.51
C SER A 879 -40.58 -15.95 6.64
N GLY A 880 -40.20 -17.24 6.56
CA GLY A 880 -40.77 -18.20 5.62
C GLY A 880 -40.31 -18.03 4.16
N VAL A 881 -39.44 -17.07 3.89
CA VAL A 881 -38.91 -16.84 2.53
C VAL A 881 -37.83 -17.87 2.23
N SER A 882 -38.03 -18.66 1.18
CA SER A 882 -37.03 -19.59 0.65
C SER A 882 -36.30 -19.01 -0.54
N ASN A 883 -35.11 -19.54 -0.82
CA ASN A 883 -34.30 -19.18 -1.99
C ASN A 883 -33.91 -17.68 -2.04
N THR A 884 -33.60 -17.09 -0.90
CA THR A 884 -33.06 -15.74 -0.82
C THR A 884 -31.57 -15.76 -0.38
N CYS A 885 -30.77 -14.87 -0.97
CA CYS A 885 -29.39 -14.66 -0.56
C CYS A 885 -29.27 -13.75 0.68
N LEU A 886 -30.35 -13.10 1.10
CA LEU A 886 -30.37 -12.18 2.23
C LEU A 886 -30.70 -12.90 3.55
N LEU A 887 -29.94 -12.61 4.60
CA LEU A 887 -30.25 -13.04 5.95
C LEU A 887 -31.39 -12.21 6.56
N TYR A 888 -31.38 -10.91 6.30
CA TYR A 888 -32.29 -9.92 6.86
C TYR A 888 -32.84 -9.02 5.76
N ASN A 889 -34.02 -8.44 5.99
CA ASN A 889 -34.61 -7.51 5.03
C ASN A 889 -33.76 -6.28 4.75
N GLU A 890 -33.85 -5.78 3.53
CA GLU A 890 -33.34 -4.47 3.10
C GLU A 890 -34.47 -3.68 2.45
N TYR A 891 -34.52 -2.40 2.75
CA TYR A 891 -35.48 -1.47 2.17
C TYR A 891 -34.73 -0.35 1.47
N ILE A 892 -35.06 -0.10 0.21
CA ILE A 892 -34.35 0.87 -0.62
C ILE A 892 -35.35 1.83 -1.26
N VAL A 893 -35.10 3.13 -1.12
CA VAL A 893 -35.81 4.19 -1.82
C VAL A 893 -34.85 4.92 -2.76
N TYR A 894 -35.36 5.38 -3.88
CA TYR A 894 -34.57 6.00 -4.96
C TYR A 894 -34.87 7.48 -5.14
N ASP A 895 -35.67 8.07 -4.25
CA ASP A 895 -35.92 9.50 -4.14
C ASP A 895 -35.66 9.94 -2.71
N VAL A 896 -34.78 10.90 -2.52
CA VAL A 896 -34.43 11.42 -1.20
C VAL A 896 -35.65 12.01 -0.47
N ALA A 897 -36.68 12.46 -1.20
CA ALA A 897 -37.89 13.01 -0.64
C ALA A 897 -38.79 11.97 0.07
N GLN A 898 -38.56 10.67 -0.16
CA GLN A 898 -39.26 9.56 0.50
C GLN A 898 -38.79 9.32 1.95
N VAL A 899 -37.81 10.07 2.43
CA VAL A 899 -37.21 9.92 3.76
C VAL A 899 -37.45 11.16 4.59
N ASN A 900 -37.92 10.95 5.82
CA ASN A 900 -38.00 11.96 6.85
C ASN A 900 -37.34 11.46 8.12
N LEU A 901 -36.17 11.99 8.45
CA LEU A 901 -35.42 11.56 9.64
C LEU A 901 -36.14 12.00 10.92
N LYS A 902 -36.33 11.08 11.84
CA LYS A 902 -37.12 11.30 13.08
C LYS A 902 -36.27 11.25 14.33
N TYR A 903 -35.40 10.25 14.45
CA TYR A 903 -34.62 10.03 15.65
C TYR A 903 -33.16 9.73 15.34
N LEU A 904 -32.28 10.19 16.22
CA LEU A 904 -30.87 9.87 16.28
C LEU A 904 -30.58 9.22 17.63
N LEU A 905 -29.99 8.03 17.62
CA LEU A 905 -29.64 7.32 18.82
C LEU A 905 -28.13 7.30 19.00
N LYS A 906 -27.69 7.56 20.25
CA LYS A 906 -26.33 7.30 20.70
C LYS A 906 -26.28 5.94 21.36
N LEU A 907 -25.54 4.99 20.80
CA LEU A 907 -25.45 3.62 21.23
C LEU A 907 -24.07 3.27 21.77
N LYS A 908 -24.02 2.51 22.84
CA LYS A 908 -22.84 1.82 23.33
C LYS A 908 -22.81 0.40 22.79
N PHE A 909 -21.74 0.02 22.13
CA PHE A 909 -21.46 -1.33 21.67
C PHE A 909 -20.64 -2.05 22.74
N ASN A 910 -21.27 -2.96 23.46
CA ASN A 910 -20.60 -3.78 24.45
C ASN A 910 -20.08 -5.04 23.78
N TYR A 911 -18.84 -4.97 23.32
CA TYR A 911 -18.17 -6.10 22.68
C TYR A 911 -17.93 -7.23 23.68
N LYS A 912 -18.29 -8.44 23.27
CA LYS A 912 -18.03 -9.63 24.06
C LYS A 912 -16.56 -10.00 23.89
N THR A 913 -15.79 -9.94 24.97
CA THR A 913 -14.45 -10.50 24.98
C THR A 913 -14.55 -11.99 24.79
N SER A 914 -13.99 -12.49 23.70
CA SER A 914 -13.80 -13.92 23.51
C SER A 914 -12.83 -14.41 24.58
N LEU A 915 -13.32 -15.14 25.57
CA LEU A 915 -12.53 -15.82 26.60
C LEU A 915 -11.97 -17.14 26.04
N TRP A 916 -11.33 -17.10 24.84
CA TRP A 916 -10.59 -18.25 24.33
C TRP A 916 -9.37 -17.80 23.57
#